data_bec5f076037f2e682d5fe8b78885ab70
#
_entry.id   bec5f076037f2e682d5fe8b78885ab70
#
_cell.length_a   1.000
_cell.length_b   1.000
_cell.length_c   1.000
_cell.angle_alpha   90.00
_cell.angle_beta   90.00
_cell.angle_gamma   90.00
#
_symmetry.space_group_name_H-M   'P 1'
#
loop_
_entity.id
_entity.type
_entity.pdbx_description
1 polymer ?
#
loop_
_entity_poly.entity_id
_entity_poly.type
_entity_poly.pdbx_seq_one_letter_code
_entity_poly.pdbx_strand_id
1 'polypeptide(L)'
;MKKILLSIFFSVTLLSAVFAQESWQKVKIYSNDLKSDIAMLRKVGVTIDEGFTGKDNSISVFLPASDVEKLRSTGIRFDVVISDWDAYYKSLPVLSPEEQLAVRQQSKQTYGVEGLTYGTMGGFYTLAEIYAQLDSMRARFPNLITQKVAIGTTLENRPIYAVKISDNPDATENEPRALYTALIHAREPAGMMTVIYYMYYLLENYNTDNAVKYLVDNREIWFIPCINPDGYEYNRSTNPNGGGLWRKNRSLNSGAYGVDLNRNFGPYSYWNSPNGGSSTVASDIDYRGPSEFSERETQAIKNFAVGKNFKTALNYHTFSNLLIYPYGCWTYLPPDSATFIEYASDMVAMNGYSPGTSWQLLYPVRGSSDDYMYDGDPEGTGKVFAMTPEVGGDSDDFWPPQSRIFPLAIENLRPNLYYTWVAGDYVSLASYQLNKQYISPGDQVQMNLTMKNKGLSNAENITVTLESLSGLMTVSNGTVNVPLVTSRGTYTTTSPLTFTIAFNAPIDTLVKARIVTSKNGVMMSADTLGFITGVPTFVFKDTTDNPLLNWTVTATPSTPKWEATTTDFHSGPTSFTDSKSGNYANNATVTMATTNPISLVGYSNPKLSFWTKWSTESDYDCGVLMISTNNGSTWTALAGSLTKPASGLGKQTPAGMPVYEGVSSNWKQEQISLSAYANQSIKLKFELRSDVGLVADGWYVDDIGIMVYSAVPVELVSFTGNISGGMVNLDWSTATELNNRGFEVQRSLNGSEWFTAGFIECAGTKTSSTNYHFSEQVAGTGTIQYRLKQIDFDGTYKFHGPVNIESDVVLSYDLMQNYPNPFNPETVIRFNTASDGNVSINVYDILGNKVSTLVNGFMKAGGHQVSFKPEGLTSGIYFYEMVTPGFSKKLKMLYLK
;
A
#
# COMPACT_ATOMS: atom_id res chain seq x y z
N MET A 1 40.68 98.02 -22.51
CA MET A 1 40.74 97.36 -21.20
C MET A 1 39.82 96.17 -21.26
N LYS A 2 40.28 95.00 -21.55
CA LYS A 2 39.52 93.74 -21.65
C LYS A 2 39.63 93.03 -20.31
N LYS A 3 38.50 92.71 -19.67
CA LYS A 3 38.37 91.80 -18.54
C LYS A 3 38.24 90.36 -19.06
N ILE A 4 39.21 89.56 -18.65
CA ILE A 4 39.16 88.08 -18.85
C ILE A 4 38.40 87.51 -17.66
N LEU A 5 37.20 86.86 -17.89
CA LEU A 5 36.51 86.00 -16.91
C LEU A 5 37.04 84.57 -17.06
N LEU A 6 37.63 84.03 -15.97
CA LEU A 6 38.02 82.61 -15.84
C LEU A 6 36.89 81.87 -15.25
N SER A 7 36.23 80.96 -16.06
CA SER A 7 35.22 80.05 -15.61
C SER A 7 35.90 78.74 -15.16
N ILE A 8 35.82 78.46 -13.87
CA ILE A 8 36.22 77.14 -13.29
C ILE A 8 35.05 76.19 -13.42
N PHE A 9 35.24 75.18 -14.27
CA PHE A 9 34.28 74.02 -14.33
C PHE A 9 34.67 73.07 -13.23
N PHE A 10 33.81 72.88 -12.21
CA PHE A 10 33.88 71.81 -11.23
C PHE A 10 33.18 70.58 -11.85
N SER A 11 33.96 69.64 -12.30
CA SER A 11 33.40 68.30 -12.66
C SER A 11 33.18 67.49 -11.38
N VAL A 12 31.94 67.39 -10.97
CA VAL A 12 31.53 66.44 -9.95
C VAL A 12 31.42 65.07 -10.63
N THR A 13 32.46 64.25 -10.51
CA THR A 13 32.35 62.83 -10.80
C THR A 13 31.55 62.15 -9.68
N LEU A 14 30.27 61.87 -9.95
CA LEU A 14 29.51 60.88 -9.15
C LEU A 14 30.20 59.52 -9.34
N LEU A 15 30.99 59.08 -8.36
CA LEU A 15 31.29 57.68 -8.18
C LEU A 15 29.99 56.99 -7.74
N SER A 16 29.25 56.44 -8.67
CA SER A 16 28.30 55.40 -8.36
C SER A 16 29.08 54.19 -7.84
N ALA A 17 29.12 54.03 -6.52
CA ALA A 17 29.56 52.78 -5.92
C ALA A 17 28.58 51.70 -6.41
N VAL A 18 28.99 50.94 -7.41
CA VAL A 18 28.36 49.68 -7.75
C VAL A 18 28.66 48.80 -6.55
N PHE A 19 27.74 48.72 -5.59
CA PHE A 19 27.75 47.63 -4.62
C PHE A 19 27.67 46.35 -5.43
N ALA A 20 28.76 45.59 -5.50
CA ALA A 20 28.74 44.26 -6.07
C ALA A 20 27.63 43.47 -5.32
N GLN A 21 26.63 43.00 -6.04
CA GLN A 21 25.60 42.17 -5.47
C GLN A 21 26.31 40.98 -4.83
N GLU A 22 26.01 40.71 -3.55
CA GLU A 22 26.62 39.60 -2.81
C GLU A 22 26.33 38.29 -3.54
N SER A 23 27.36 37.47 -3.80
CA SER A 23 27.18 36.17 -4.46
C SER A 23 26.54 35.17 -3.50
N TRP A 24 25.62 34.35 -4.03
CA TRP A 24 24.95 33.28 -3.30
C TRP A 24 25.59 31.95 -3.65
N GLN A 25 25.65 31.06 -2.64
CA GLN A 25 26.19 29.71 -2.76
C GLN A 25 25.16 28.71 -2.30
N LYS A 26 25.07 27.54 -2.97
CA LYS A 26 24.36 26.38 -2.44
C LYS A 26 25.35 25.55 -1.64
N VAL A 27 25.04 25.33 -0.37
CA VAL A 27 25.86 24.55 0.55
C VAL A 27 25.07 23.37 1.09
N LYS A 28 25.74 22.23 1.26
CA LYS A 28 25.22 21.04 1.89
C LYS A 28 25.85 20.93 3.28
N ILE A 29 25.03 21.09 4.32
CA ILE A 29 25.44 21.05 5.73
C ILE A 29 25.12 19.68 6.29
N TYR A 30 26.09 19.01 6.89
CA TYR A 30 25.93 17.70 7.53
C TYR A 30 25.69 17.87 9.02
N SER A 31 24.62 17.28 9.55
CA SER A 31 24.20 17.46 10.93
C SER A 31 23.63 16.18 11.51
N ASN A 32 24.09 15.80 12.69
CA ASN A 32 23.49 14.72 13.49
C ASN A 32 22.34 15.22 14.38
N ASP A 33 22.26 16.52 14.60
CA ASP A 33 21.16 17.20 15.31
C ASP A 33 20.91 18.55 14.63
N LEU A 34 20.17 18.51 13.53
CA LEU A 34 19.86 19.67 12.69
C LEU A 34 19.26 20.83 13.50
N LYS A 35 18.40 20.51 14.48
CA LYS A 35 17.75 21.52 15.31
C LYS A 35 18.75 22.29 16.18
N SER A 36 19.70 21.59 16.78
CA SER A 36 20.78 22.17 17.58
C SER A 36 21.70 23.01 16.72
N ASP A 37 22.08 22.50 15.55
CA ASP A 37 22.99 23.17 14.63
C ASP A 37 22.35 24.42 14.01
N ILE A 38 21.09 24.38 13.61
CA ILE A 38 20.34 25.58 13.18
C ILE A 38 20.32 26.66 14.28
N ALA A 39 20.08 26.24 15.53
CA ALA A 39 20.08 27.16 16.67
C ALA A 39 21.47 27.77 16.91
N MET A 40 22.56 27.03 16.69
CA MET A 40 23.94 27.52 16.78
C MET A 40 24.26 28.46 15.62
N LEU A 41 23.89 28.11 14.38
CA LEU A 41 24.08 28.95 13.19
C LEU A 41 23.41 30.30 13.35
N ARG A 42 22.18 30.31 13.86
CA ARG A 42 21.46 31.57 14.12
C ARG A 42 22.17 32.50 15.12
N LYS A 43 22.88 31.94 16.13
CA LYS A 43 23.66 32.71 17.09
C LYS A 43 24.86 33.44 16.45
N VAL A 44 25.41 32.89 15.38
CA VAL A 44 26.49 33.52 14.62
C VAL A 44 26.00 34.37 13.44
N GLY A 45 24.68 34.55 13.34
CA GLY A 45 24.05 35.37 12.31
C GLY A 45 23.93 34.67 10.94
N VAL A 46 23.84 33.33 10.92
CA VAL A 46 23.50 32.57 9.74
C VAL A 46 22.06 32.03 9.93
N THR A 47 21.17 32.48 9.06
CA THR A 47 19.77 32.08 9.11
C THR A 47 19.49 31.06 8.01
N ILE A 48 19.01 29.85 8.41
CA ILE A 48 18.49 28.87 7.49
C ILE A 48 16.97 29.06 7.46
N ASP A 49 16.43 29.36 6.30
CA ASP A 49 15.02 29.71 6.09
C ASP A 49 14.24 28.65 5.29
N GLU A 50 14.92 27.90 4.44
CA GLU A 50 14.41 26.79 3.66
C GLU A 50 15.57 25.89 3.25
N GLY A 51 15.31 24.64 2.93
CA GLY A 51 16.33 23.73 2.44
C GLY A 51 15.83 22.30 2.24
N PHE A 52 16.52 21.56 1.40
CA PHE A 52 16.24 20.16 1.14
C PHE A 52 16.95 19.28 2.15
N THR A 53 16.20 18.54 2.97
CA THR A 53 16.75 17.58 3.92
C THR A 53 17.11 16.29 3.19
N GLY A 54 18.41 15.99 3.11
CA GLY A 54 18.92 14.75 2.53
C GLY A 54 18.77 13.57 3.46
N LYS A 55 18.69 12.37 2.89
CA LYS A 55 18.64 11.10 3.65
C LYS A 55 19.94 10.80 4.41
N ASP A 56 21.02 11.51 4.08
CA ASP A 56 22.36 11.40 4.66
C ASP A 56 22.57 12.36 5.85
N ASN A 57 21.51 12.73 6.56
CA ASN A 57 21.53 13.69 7.65
C ASN A 57 22.14 15.05 7.24
N SER A 58 21.82 15.49 6.04
CA SER A 58 22.27 16.78 5.53
C SER A 58 21.09 17.68 5.21
N ILE A 59 21.37 19.00 5.14
CA ILE A 59 20.45 19.97 4.59
C ILE A 59 21.16 20.80 3.51
N SER A 60 20.58 20.86 2.32
CA SER A 60 21.04 21.74 1.23
C SER A 60 20.35 23.08 1.34
N VAL A 61 21.09 24.17 1.45
CA VAL A 61 20.57 25.52 1.66
C VAL A 61 21.30 26.55 0.78
N PHE A 62 20.66 27.70 0.55
CA PHE A 62 21.27 28.83 -0.13
C PHE A 62 21.71 29.86 0.90
N LEU A 63 22.99 30.21 0.89
CA LEU A 63 23.59 31.22 1.78
C LEU A 63 24.36 32.28 0.98
N PRO A 64 24.29 33.53 1.42
CA PRO A 64 25.24 34.56 0.94
C PRO A 64 26.70 34.14 1.22
N ALA A 65 27.64 34.52 0.41
CA ALA A 65 29.05 34.19 0.61
C ALA A 65 29.58 34.63 1.99
N SER A 66 29.10 35.75 2.50
CA SER A 66 29.42 36.22 3.85
C SER A 66 28.94 35.27 4.96
N ASP A 67 27.81 34.63 4.76
CA ASP A 67 27.25 33.66 5.73
C ASP A 67 27.95 32.30 5.64
N VAL A 68 28.41 31.90 4.46
CA VAL A 68 29.28 30.72 4.31
C VAL A 68 30.60 30.87 5.07
N GLU A 69 31.18 32.08 5.11
CA GLU A 69 32.36 32.34 5.94
C GLU A 69 32.06 32.28 7.46
N LYS A 70 30.89 32.74 7.89
CA LYS A 70 30.43 32.54 9.27
C LYS A 70 30.21 31.07 9.59
N LEU A 71 29.54 30.31 8.69
CA LEU A 71 29.35 28.87 8.82
C LEU A 71 30.69 28.15 8.98
N ARG A 72 31.70 28.51 8.18
CA ARG A 72 33.06 27.95 8.27
C ARG A 72 33.66 28.13 9.67
N SER A 73 33.39 29.25 10.34
CA SER A 73 33.88 29.56 11.69
C SER A 73 33.27 28.69 12.79
N THR A 74 32.14 28.02 12.54
CA THR A 74 31.43 27.17 13.53
C THR A 74 32.05 25.79 13.68
N GLY A 75 32.79 25.31 12.68
CA GLY A 75 33.33 23.95 12.64
C GLY A 75 32.31 22.89 12.23
N ILE A 76 31.07 23.24 11.91
CA ILE A 76 30.07 22.31 11.34
C ILE A 76 30.59 21.88 9.96
N ARG A 77 30.50 20.58 9.68
CA ARG A 77 30.89 20.04 8.37
C ARG A 77 29.91 20.50 7.30
N PHE A 78 30.42 20.99 6.19
CA PHE A 78 29.61 21.31 5.00
C PHE A 78 30.44 21.21 3.72
N ASP A 79 29.76 21.06 2.61
CA ASP A 79 30.33 21.14 1.26
C ASP A 79 29.67 22.29 0.50
N VAL A 80 30.46 22.99 -0.31
CA VAL A 80 29.94 24.00 -1.26
C VAL A 80 29.60 23.29 -2.54
N VAL A 81 28.29 23.13 -2.80
CA VAL A 81 27.77 22.40 -3.99
C VAL A 81 27.77 23.31 -5.22
N ILE A 82 27.34 24.59 -5.03
CA ILE A 82 27.37 25.62 -6.06
C ILE A 82 28.06 26.83 -5.47
N SER A 83 29.21 27.20 -6.01
CA SER A 83 30.02 28.30 -5.50
C SER A 83 29.59 29.69 -5.98
N ASP A 84 28.85 29.76 -7.08
CA ASP A 84 28.28 30.98 -7.66
C ASP A 84 26.92 30.58 -8.31
N TRP A 85 25.82 30.91 -7.61
CA TRP A 85 24.48 30.61 -8.07
C TRP A 85 24.11 31.31 -9.39
N ASP A 86 24.50 32.60 -9.53
CA ASP A 86 24.19 33.36 -10.74
C ASP A 86 24.88 32.80 -11.98
N ALA A 87 26.14 32.40 -11.84
CA ALA A 87 26.88 31.76 -12.92
C ALA A 87 26.30 30.36 -13.25
N TYR A 88 25.97 29.58 -12.22
CA TYR A 88 25.37 28.28 -12.38
C TYR A 88 24.01 28.36 -13.09
N TYR A 89 23.09 29.21 -12.60
CA TYR A 89 21.75 29.34 -13.19
C TYR A 89 21.81 29.74 -14.67
N LYS A 90 22.70 30.67 -15.02
CA LYS A 90 22.95 31.11 -16.41
C LYS A 90 23.52 30.00 -17.30
N SER A 91 24.12 28.95 -16.71
CA SER A 91 24.66 27.80 -17.43
C SER A 91 23.64 26.68 -17.67
N LEU A 92 22.48 26.77 -17.04
CA LEU A 92 21.43 25.74 -17.19
C LEU A 92 20.94 25.70 -18.65
N PRO A 93 20.64 24.49 -19.18
CA PRO A 93 20.10 24.34 -20.51
C PRO A 93 18.79 25.09 -20.71
N VAL A 94 18.71 25.85 -21.78
CA VAL A 94 17.49 26.51 -22.24
C VAL A 94 16.89 25.67 -23.36
N LEU A 95 15.60 25.34 -23.25
CA LEU A 95 14.91 24.57 -24.28
C LEU A 95 14.75 25.39 -25.56
N SER A 96 15.05 24.79 -26.71
CA SER A 96 14.75 25.37 -28.02
C SER A 96 13.24 25.57 -28.20
N PRO A 97 12.82 26.47 -29.11
CA PRO A 97 11.39 26.63 -29.43
C PRO A 97 10.71 25.33 -29.86
N GLU A 98 11.42 24.45 -30.55
CA GLU A 98 10.95 23.14 -30.99
C GLU A 98 10.73 22.20 -29.78
N GLU A 99 11.66 22.17 -28.82
CA GLU A 99 11.52 21.37 -27.58
C GLU A 99 10.38 21.88 -26.72
N GLN A 100 10.26 23.21 -26.56
CA GLN A 100 9.14 23.83 -25.85
C GLN A 100 7.78 23.47 -26.49
N LEU A 101 7.72 23.49 -27.81
CA LEU A 101 6.52 23.09 -28.56
C LEU A 101 6.20 21.60 -28.36
N ALA A 102 7.22 20.73 -28.39
CA ALA A 102 7.04 19.29 -28.17
C ALA A 102 6.47 18.99 -26.77
N VAL A 103 7.01 19.62 -25.72
CA VAL A 103 6.50 19.48 -24.34
C VAL A 103 5.04 19.93 -24.24
N ARG A 104 4.69 21.07 -24.83
CA ARG A 104 3.31 21.57 -24.85
C ARG A 104 2.37 20.65 -25.62
N GLN A 105 2.80 20.10 -26.77
CA GLN A 105 2.01 19.12 -27.53
C GLN A 105 1.77 17.85 -26.73
N GLN A 106 2.78 17.35 -26.00
CA GLN A 106 2.64 16.21 -25.11
C GLN A 106 1.66 16.50 -23.98
N SER A 107 1.74 17.68 -23.33
CA SER A 107 0.80 18.12 -22.31
C SER A 107 -0.65 18.15 -22.82
N LYS A 108 -0.86 18.70 -24.03
CA LYS A 108 -2.17 18.71 -24.69
C LYS A 108 -2.70 17.30 -24.95
N GLN A 109 -1.86 16.41 -25.49
CA GLN A 109 -2.27 15.03 -25.83
C GLN A 109 -2.59 14.20 -24.59
N THR A 110 -1.83 14.36 -23.51
CA THR A 110 -1.93 13.51 -22.32
C THR A 110 -2.92 14.05 -21.29
N TYR A 111 -2.94 15.38 -21.12
CA TYR A 111 -3.67 16.04 -20.05
C TYR A 111 -4.71 17.06 -20.53
N GLY A 112 -4.84 17.27 -21.83
CA GLY A 112 -5.76 18.26 -22.40
C GLY A 112 -5.34 19.70 -22.19
N VAL A 113 -4.10 19.98 -21.71
CA VAL A 113 -3.62 21.33 -21.39
C VAL A 113 -2.76 21.90 -22.50
N GLU A 114 -3.26 22.96 -23.15
CA GLU A 114 -2.57 23.68 -24.23
C GLU A 114 -2.15 25.10 -23.81
N GLY A 115 -2.87 25.71 -22.88
CA GLY A 115 -2.75 27.13 -22.57
C GLY A 115 -1.49 27.51 -21.83
N LEU A 116 -0.88 26.62 -21.04
CA LEU A 116 0.39 26.91 -20.39
C LEU A 116 1.51 27.03 -21.45
N THR A 117 2.28 28.09 -21.33
CA THR A 117 3.46 28.36 -22.17
C THR A 117 4.68 28.62 -21.29
N TYR A 118 5.86 28.66 -21.90
CA TYR A 118 7.03 29.16 -21.21
C TYR A 118 7.00 30.69 -21.18
N GLY A 119 7.33 31.26 -20.03
CA GLY A 119 7.47 32.71 -19.83
C GLY A 119 8.87 33.24 -20.22
N THR A 120 9.03 34.54 -20.14
CA THR A 120 10.28 35.21 -20.57
C THR A 120 11.34 35.26 -19.47
N MET A 121 11.02 34.93 -18.22
CA MET A 121 11.93 34.96 -17.08
C MET A 121 12.51 33.58 -16.77
N GLY A 122 13.42 33.08 -17.63
CA GLY A 122 14.00 31.74 -17.50
C GLY A 122 13.03 30.59 -17.76
N GLY A 123 11.95 30.83 -18.51
CA GLY A 123 10.85 29.90 -18.76
C GLY A 123 9.66 30.12 -17.80
N PHE A 124 9.81 30.89 -16.75
CA PHE A 124 8.73 31.28 -15.83
C PHE A 124 8.09 32.59 -16.28
N TYR A 125 6.81 32.77 -15.93
CA TYR A 125 6.08 34.01 -16.22
C TYR A 125 6.62 35.17 -15.37
N THR A 126 6.81 36.32 -15.99
CA THR A 126 6.92 37.61 -15.29
C THR A 126 5.57 37.99 -14.67
N LEU A 127 5.55 38.97 -13.76
CA LEU A 127 4.31 39.48 -13.18
C LEU A 127 3.31 39.96 -14.26
N ALA A 128 3.79 40.66 -15.28
CA ALA A 128 2.99 41.10 -16.40
C ALA A 128 2.39 39.93 -17.20
N GLU A 129 3.19 38.86 -17.44
CA GLU A 129 2.72 37.64 -18.10
C GLU A 129 1.69 36.91 -17.25
N ILE A 130 1.87 36.79 -15.93
CA ILE A 130 0.86 36.21 -15.02
C ILE A 130 -0.48 36.92 -15.22
N TYR A 131 -0.50 38.24 -15.18
CA TYR A 131 -1.72 39.01 -15.34
C TYR A 131 -2.32 38.87 -16.74
N ALA A 132 -1.49 38.77 -17.77
CA ALA A 132 -1.92 38.52 -19.15
C ALA A 132 -2.53 37.11 -19.31
N GLN A 133 -2.00 36.08 -18.60
CA GLN A 133 -2.60 34.74 -18.57
C GLN A 133 -4.02 34.78 -17.99
N LEU A 134 -4.23 35.50 -16.87
CA LEU A 134 -5.56 35.64 -16.28
C LEU A 134 -6.54 36.32 -17.24
N ASP A 135 -6.11 37.39 -17.95
CA ASP A 135 -6.94 38.05 -18.96
C ASP A 135 -7.25 37.13 -20.15
N SER A 136 -6.25 36.34 -20.60
CA SER A 136 -6.41 35.36 -21.67
C SER A 136 -7.40 34.26 -21.29
N MET A 137 -7.32 33.72 -20.06
CA MET A 137 -8.27 32.72 -19.53
C MET A 137 -9.69 33.28 -19.53
N ARG A 138 -9.91 34.50 -19.01
CA ARG A 138 -11.25 35.14 -19.02
C ARG A 138 -11.76 35.36 -20.45
N ALA A 139 -10.91 35.76 -21.37
CA ALA A 139 -11.29 35.98 -22.75
C ALA A 139 -11.69 34.67 -23.47
N ARG A 140 -10.99 33.56 -23.18
CA ARG A 140 -11.24 32.24 -23.76
C ARG A 140 -12.42 31.50 -23.09
N PHE A 141 -12.59 31.68 -21.79
CA PHE A 141 -13.57 30.95 -20.97
C PHE A 141 -14.44 31.88 -20.12
N PRO A 142 -15.15 32.86 -20.74
CA PRO A 142 -15.87 33.91 -20.01
C PRO A 142 -16.97 33.43 -19.06
N ASN A 143 -17.47 32.21 -19.26
CA ASN A 143 -18.51 31.60 -18.45
C ASN A 143 -17.96 30.69 -17.34
N LEU A 144 -16.64 30.49 -17.23
CA LEU A 144 -16.03 29.58 -16.27
C LEU A 144 -15.04 30.25 -15.31
N ILE A 145 -14.56 31.44 -15.62
CA ILE A 145 -13.60 32.16 -14.76
C ILE A 145 -14.00 33.64 -14.65
N THR A 146 -13.83 34.25 -13.47
CA THR A 146 -14.05 35.68 -13.27
C THR A 146 -13.06 36.57 -14.04
N GLN A 147 -13.35 37.84 -14.17
CA GLN A 147 -12.28 38.85 -14.34
C GLN A 147 -11.37 38.81 -13.12
N LYS A 148 -10.09 39.20 -13.31
CA LYS A 148 -9.18 39.37 -12.18
C LYS A 148 -9.65 40.49 -11.24
N VAL A 149 -9.75 40.19 -9.96
CA VAL A 149 -10.21 41.09 -8.91
C VAL A 149 -9.04 41.50 -8.05
N ALA A 150 -8.77 42.79 -7.92
CA ALA A 150 -7.73 43.26 -7.00
C ALA A 150 -8.23 43.08 -5.57
N ILE A 151 -7.58 42.21 -4.79
CA ILE A 151 -7.91 41.97 -3.38
C ILE A 151 -7.10 42.85 -2.43
N GLY A 152 -6.07 43.52 -2.94
CA GLY A 152 -5.18 44.43 -2.26
C GLY A 152 -4.21 45.10 -3.21
N THR A 153 -3.45 46.05 -2.65
CA THR A 153 -2.40 46.80 -3.38
C THR A 153 -1.16 46.88 -2.48
N THR A 154 0.01 46.53 -3.01
CA THR A 154 1.28 46.56 -2.30
C THR A 154 1.82 47.98 -2.08
N LEU A 155 2.96 48.06 -1.41
CA LEU A 155 3.62 49.34 -1.14
C LEU A 155 4.12 50.04 -2.44
N GLU A 156 4.55 49.25 -3.44
CA GLU A 156 4.98 49.79 -4.74
C GLU A 156 3.81 49.92 -5.74
N ASN A 157 2.55 49.90 -5.22
CA ASN A 157 1.29 50.12 -5.96
C ASN A 157 0.99 49.04 -7.00
N ARG A 158 1.42 47.78 -6.77
CA ARG A 158 1.04 46.64 -7.61
C ARG A 158 -0.20 45.95 -7.05
N PRO A 159 -1.22 45.69 -7.87
CA PRO A 159 -2.39 44.96 -7.41
C PRO A 159 -2.07 43.47 -7.15
N ILE A 160 -2.65 42.91 -6.09
CA ILE A 160 -2.71 41.46 -5.84
C ILE A 160 -4.03 40.99 -6.41
N TYR A 161 -3.98 40.08 -7.39
CA TYR A 161 -5.18 39.62 -8.08
C TYR A 161 -5.62 38.23 -7.64
N ALA A 162 -6.92 38.09 -7.45
CA ALA A 162 -7.61 36.81 -7.34
C ALA A 162 -8.55 36.59 -8.52
N VAL A 163 -8.78 35.33 -8.88
CA VAL A 163 -9.80 34.88 -9.81
C VAL A 163 -10.52 33.66 -9.26
N LYS A 164 -11.79 33.46 -9.68
CA LYS A 164 -12.58 32.27 -9.34
C LYS A 164 -12.89 31.48 -10.62
N ILE A 165 -12.75 30.14 -10.54
CA ILE A 165 -13.25 29.20 -11.54
C ILE A 165 -14.48 28.50 -10.95
N SER A 166 -15.61 28.55 -11.68
CA SER A 166 -16.92 27.98 -11.34
C SER A 166 -17.79 28.06 -12.60
N ASP A 167 -18.87 27.31 -12.72
CA ASP A 167 -19.84 27.40 -13.81
C ASP A 167 -20.64 28.72 -13.80
N ASN A 168 -20.72 29.37 -12.63
CA ASN A 168 -21.29 30.73 -12.45
C ASN A 168 -20.23 31.67 -11.86
N PRO A 169 -19.17 32.03 -12.61
CA PRO A 169 -17.99 32.67 -12.02
C PRO A 169 -18.32 34.06 -11.42
N ASP A 170 -19.23 34.83 -12.01
CA ASP A 170 -19.54 36.17 -11.57
C ASP A 170 -20.64 36.23 -10.46
N ALA A 171 -21.23 35.07 -10.06
CA ALA A 171 -22.16 34.92 -8.95
C ALA A 171 -21.47 34.33 -7.71
N THR A 172 -22.07 34.53 -6.54
CA THR A 172 -21.69 33.85 -5.30
C THR A 172 -22.69 32.73 -5.04
N GLU A 173 -22.22 31.51 -4.91
CA GLU A 173 -23.05 30.35 -4.72
C GLU A 173 -22.77 29.71 -3.34
N ASN A 174 -23.75 28.90 -2.89
CA ASN A 174 -23.59 28.18 -1.62
C ASN A 174 -22.83 26.84 -1.86
N GLU A 175 -21.64 26.96 -2.42
CA GLU A 175 -20.79 25.83 -2.77
C GLU A 175 -19.53 25.78 -1.88
N PRO A 176 -18.96 24.60 -1.66
CA PRO A 176 -17.67 24.48 -1.00
C PRO A 176 -16.57 25.22 -1.76
N ARG A 177 -15.71 25.94 -1.01
CA ARG A 177 -14.67 26.78 -1.58
C ARG A 177 -13.29 26.18 -1.34
N ALA A 178 -12.47 26.12 -2.39
CA ALA A 178 -11.06 25.79 -2.34
C ALA A 178 -10.21 27.01 -2.74
N LEU A 179 -9.04 27.17 -2.12
CA LEU A 179 -8.12 28.28 -2.39
C LEU A 179 -6.74 27.73 -2.80
N TYR A 180 -6.17 28.31 -3.84
CA TYR A 180 -4.82 28.01 -4.33
C TYR A 180 -4.02 29.30 -4.43
N THR A 181 -2.90 29.36 -3.71
CA THR A 181 -2.03 30.54 -3.72
C THR A 181 -0.61 30.18 -4.11
N ALA A 182 0.18 31.17 -4.59
CA ALA A 182 1.60 30.98 -4.88
C ALA A 182 2.36 32.30 -4.76
N LEU A 183 3.69 32.23 -4.88
CA LEU A 183 4.59 33.38 -4.85
C LEU A 183 4.38 34.27 -3.63
N ILE A 184 4.22 33.69 -2.44
CA ILE A 184 4.35 34.43 -1.19
C ILE A 184 5.83 34.80 -0.96
N HIS A 185 6.74 33.87 -1.32
CA HIS A 185 8.16 34.15 -1.44
C HIS A 185 8.50 34.38 -2.91
N ALA A 186 9.18 35.49 -3.15
CA ALA A 186 9.38 35.99 -4.50
C ALA A 186 10.37 35.17 -5.36
N ARG A 187 11.11 34.26 -4.78
CA ARG A 187 12.07 33.37 -5.44
C ARG A 187 11.54 31.99 -5.82
N GLU A 188 10.22 31.75 -5.69
CA GLU A 188 9.60 30.42 -5.78
C GLU A 188 8.59 30.33 -6.94
N PRO A 189 9.02 30.49 -8.21
CA PRO A 189 8.07 30.57 -9.33
C PRO A 189 7.48 29.23 -9.75
N ALA A 190 8.02 28.08 -9.32
CA ALA A 190 7.50 26.78 -9.73
C ALA A 190 6.10 26.53 -9.20
N GLY A 191 5.81 26.96 -7.95
CA GLY A 191 4.46 26.90 -7.38
C GLY A 191 3.45 27.73 -8.18
N MET A 192 3.83 28.90 -8.70
CA MET A 192 2.97 29.73 -9.56
C MET A 192 2.66 29.03 -10.89
N MET A 193 3.65 28.42 -11.54
CA MET A 193 3.43 27.68 -12.78
C MET A 193 2.52 26.47 -12.56
N THR A 194 2.64 25.80 -11.42
CA THR A 194 1.77 24.70 -10.99
C THR A 194 0.32 25.15 -10.83
N VAL A 195 0.10 26.28 -10.17
CA VAL A 195 -1.24 26.87 -9.99
C VAL A 195 -1.85 27.25 -11.35
N ILE A 196 -1.11 27.92 -12.23
CA ILE A 196 -1.60 28.33 -13.56
C ILE A 196 -1.87 27.09 -14.44
N TYR A 197 -1.04 26.04 -14.37
CA TYR A 197 -1.28 24.77 -15.07
C TYR A 197 -2.61 24.15 -14.64
N TYR A 198 -2.88 24.12 -13.33
CA TYR A 198 -4.12 23.59 -12.79
C TYR A 198 -5.35 24.40 -13.23
N MET A 199 -5.22 25.72 -13.27
CA MET A 199 -6.28 26.57 -13.81
C MET A 199 -6.61 26.23 -15.27
N TYR A 200 -5.58 26.10 -16.14
CA TYR A 200 -5.79 25.66 -17.52
C TYR A 200 -6.40 24.27 -17.60
N TYR A 201 -5.95 23.33 -16.76
CA TYR A 201 -6.53 22.00 -16.74
C TYR A 201 -8.02 22.01 -16.47
N LEU A 202 -8.48 22.77 -15.48
CA LEU A 202 -9.91 22.91 -15.18
C LEU A 202 -10.68 23.52 -16.34
N LEU A 203 -10.18 24.61 -16.93
CA LEU A 203 -10.86 25.34 -17.99
C LEU A 203 -10.90 24.56 -19.31
N GLU A 204 -9.81 23.97 -19.71
CA GLU A 204 -9.67 23.31 -21.02
C GLU A 204 -10.32 21.91 -21.04
N ASN A 205 -10.43 21.24 -19.90
CA ASN A 205 -11.06 19.92 -19.79
C ASN A 205 -12.53 19.96 -19.31
N TYR A 206 -13.11 21.13 -19.04
CA TYR A 206 -14.47 21.26 -18.55
C TYR A 206 -15.53 20.54 -19.42
N ASN A 207 -15.37 20.53 -20.72
CA ASN A 207 -16.31 19.91 -21.67
C ASN A 207 -15.92 18.46 -22.06
N THR A 208 -14.76 17.96 -21.63
CA THR A 208 -14.22 16.67 -22.07
C THR A 208 -14.01 15.69 -20.93
N ASP A 209 -13.92 16.18 -19.69
CA ASP A 209 -13.75 15.36 -18.49
C ASP A 209 -14.93 15.62 -17.52
N ASN A 210 -15.75 14.60 -17.30
CA ASN A 210 -16.91 14.70 -16.43
C ASN A 210 -16.55 14.99 -14.95
N ALA A 211 -15.39 14.55 -14.48
CA ALA A 211 -14.93 14.82 -13.12
C ALA A 211 -14.54 16.32 -12.97
N VAL A 212 -13.82 16.87 -13.96
CA VAL A 212 -13.51 18.29 -14.02
C VAL A 212 -14.78 19.12 -14.12
N LYS A 213 -15.70 18.71 -15.00
CA LYS A 213 -16.99 19.38 -15.11
C LYS A 213 -17.75 19.41 -13.79
N TYR A 214 -17.81 18.24 -13.11
CA TYR A 214 -18.47 18.16 -11.79
C TYR A 214 -17.83 19.10 -10.77
N LEU A 215 -16.49 19.14 -10.71
CA LEU A 215 -15.79 20.02 -9.77
C LEU A 215 -16.09 21.50 -10.04
N VAL A 216 -16.05 21.92 -11.28
CA VAL A 216 -16.32 23.31 -11.67
C VAL A 216 -17.80 23.70 -11.46
N ASP A 217 -18.73 22.75 -11.67
CA ASP A 217 -20.18 22.95 -11.46
C ASP A 217 -20.61 22.91 -9.98
N ASN A 218 -19.74 22.47 -9.07
CA ASN A 218 -20.13 22.25 -7.67
C ASN A 218 -19.09 22.80 -6.65
N ARG A 219 -18.18 23.66 -7.09
CA ARG A 219 -17.14 24.29 -6.23
C ARG A 219 -16.87 25.71 -6.71
N GLU A 220 -16.66 26.61 -5.78
CA GLU A 220 -15.99 27.88 -6.07
C GLU A 220 -14.48 27.68 -5.84
N ILE A 221 -13.69 27.61 -6.94
CA ILE A 221 -12.25 27.38 -6.88
C ILE A 221 -11.51 28.70 -7.09
N TRP A 222 -10.87 29.21 -6.05
CA TRP A 222 -10.21 30.50 -6.05
C TRP A 222 -8.70 30.37 -6.22
N PHE A 223 -8.09 31.31 -6.95
CA PHE A 223 -6.67 31.33 -7.28
C PHE A 223 -6.08 32.72 -7.04
N ILE A 224 -4.90 32.76 -6.36
CA ILE A 224 -4.05 33.94 -6.19
C ILE A 224 -2.63 33.55 -6.64
N PRO A 225 -2.30 33.66 -7.93
CA PRO A 225 -1.02 33.15 -8.45
C PRO A 225 0.21 33.90 -7.97
N CYS A 226 0.07 35.13 -7.44
CA CYS A 226 1.17 35.93 -6.92
C CYS A 226 0.71 36.79 -5.74
N ILE A 227 1.14 36.38 -4.53
CA ILE A 227 0.87 37.15 -3.28
C ILE A 227 1.85 38.31 -3.12
N ASN A 228 3.09 38.17 -3.57
CA ASN A 228 4.20 39.10 -3.39
C ASN A 228 4.69 39.72 -4.72
N PRO A 229 3.86 40.56 -5.38
CA PRO A 229 4.24 41.11 -6.67
C PRO A 229 5.43 42.05 -6.60
N ASP A 230 5.65 42.77 -5.47
CA ASP A 230 6.80 43.70 -5.32
C ASP A 230 8.11 42.93 -5.24
N GLY A 231 8.18 41.88 -4.42
CA GLY A 231 9.37 41.04 -4.32
C GLY A 231 9.67 40.32 -5.64
N TYR A 232 8.62 39.82 -6.34
CA TYR A 232 8.76 39.12 -7.61
C TYR A 232 9.27 40.05 -8.73
N GLU A 233 8.74 41.29 -8.79
CA GLU A 233 9.21 42.27 -9.75
C GLU A 233 10.61 42.75 -9.44
N TYR A 234 11.02 42.76 -8.15
CA TYR A 234 12.41 43.04 -7.78
C TYR A 234 13.35 41.97 -8.33
N ASN A 235 13.01 40.66 -8.17
CA ASN A 235 13.79 39.58 -8.81
C ASN A 235 13.84 39.74 -10.33
N ARG A 236 12.71 40.07 -10.99
CA ARG A 236 12.72 40.34 -12.44
C ARG A 236 13.65 41.51 -12.82
N SER A 237 13.68 42.57 -12.02
CA SER A 237 14.50 43.75 -12.32
C SER A 237 15.99 43.52 -12.16
N THR A 238 16.37 42.64 -11.22
CA THR A 238 17.78 42.31 -10.92
C THR A 238 18.26 41.11 -11.72
N ASN A 239 17.39 40.13 -11.94
CA ASN A 239 17.63 38.87 -12.64
C ASN A 239 16.58 38.63 -13.73
N PRO A 240 16.61 39.41 -14.85
CA PRO A 240 15.50 39.37 -15.83
C PRO A 240 15.34 38.03 -16.55
N ASN A 241 16.34 37.16 -16.52
CA ASN A 241 16.33 35.82 -17.06
C ASN A 241 16.01 34.72 -16.01
N GLY A 242 15.57 35.12 -14.81
CA GLY A 242 15.30 34.18 -13.68
C GLY A 242 16.53 34.01 -12.77
N GLY A 243 16.39 33.14 -11.76
CA GLY A 243 17.46 32.83 -10.82
C GLY A 243 17.61 33.84 -9.66
N GLY A 244 16.75 34.84 -9.55
CA GLY A 244 16.79 35.83 -8.47
C GLY A 244 16.44 35.23 -7.10
N LEU A 245 17.25 35.46 -6.06
CA LEU A 245 17.07 34.84 -4.73
C LEU A 245 16.43 35.74 -3.70
N TRP A 246 15.84 36.88 -4.11
CA TRP A 246 15.08 37.73 -3.21
C TRP A 246 13.77 37.06 -2.77
N ARG A 247 13.61 36.85 -1.45
CA ARG A 247 12.48 36.12 -0.84
C ARG A 247 11.35 37.04 -0.40
N LYS A 248 11.71 38.12 0.35
CA LYS A 248 10.81 38.98 1.14
C LYS A 248 9.97 39.90 0.24
N ASN A 249 9.03 40.67 0.82
CA ASN A 249 8.43 41.80 0.15
C ASN A 249 9.41 43.01 0.04
N ARG A 250 8.90 44.22 -0.25
CA ARG A 250 9.76 45.42 -0.45
C ARG A 250 9.54 46.53 0.59
N SER A 251 8.97 46.19 1.74
CA SER A 251 8.75 47.16 2.83
C SER A 251 10.08 47.54 3.48
N LEU A 252 10.25 48.85 3.78
CA LEU A 252 11.49 49.36 4.40
C LEU A 252 11.33 49.39 5.94
N ASN A 253 12.18 48.63 6.63
CA ASN A 253 12.15 48.47 8.08
C ASN A 253 13.56 48.74 8.66
N SER A 254 13.69 49.75 9.51
CA SER A 254 14.94 50.07 10.21
C SER A 254 16.18 50.15 9.28
N GLY A 255 16.00 50.61 8.03
CA GLY A 255 17.08 50.71 7.04
C GLY A 255 17.34 49.42 6.22
N ALA A 256 16.64 48.31 6.49
CA ALA A 256 16.66 47.10 5.69
C ALA A 256 15.36 46.88 4.95
N TYR A 257 15.42 46.30 3.77
CA TYR A 257 14.22 45.97 2.97
C TYR A 257 13.68 44.59 3.26
N GLY A 258 12.35 44.50 3.31
CA GLY A 258 11.56 43.30 3.24
C GLY A 258 11.18 42.71 4.59
N VAL A 259 9.97 42.17 4.60
CA VAL A 259 9.39 41.28 5.61
C VAL A 259 9.13 39.94 4.96
N ASP A 260 9.44 38.86 5.65
CA ASP A 260 9.00 37.50 5.25
C ASP A 260 7.51 37.41 5.47
N LEU A 261 6.74 37.39 4.38
CA LEU A 261 5.28 37.36 4.41
C LEU A 261 4.74 36.10 5.08
N ASN A 262 5.41 34.96 4.94
CA ASN A 262 5.04 33.70 5.61
C ASN A 262 5.57 33.58 7.05
N ARG A 263 5.91 34.72 7.67
CA ARG A 263 6.18 34.92 9.10
C ARG A 263 5.35 36.07 9.68
N ASN A 264 4.45 36.67 8.87
CA ASN A 264 3.73 37.91 9.22
C ASN A 264 2.25 37.69 9.52
N PHE A 265 1.72 36.42 9.43
CA PHE A 265 0.32 36.12 9.76
C PHE A 265 0.12 36.05 11.28
N GLY A 266 -1.10 36.48 11.71
CA GLY A 266 -1.56 36.33 13.09
C GLY A 266 -2.20 35.01 13.40
N PRO A 267 -2.84 34.86 14.56
CA PRO A 267 -2.94 35.87 15.64
C PRO A 267 -1.60 36.11 16.35
N TYR A 268 -1.55 37.12 17.21
CA TYR A 268 -0.32 37.43 17.96
C TYR A 268 0.33 36.21 18.64
N SER A 269 -0.46 35.31 19.18
CA SER A 269 0.03 34.07 19.81
C SER A 269 0.76 33.15 18.82
N TYR A 270 0.39 33.13 17.54
CA TYR A 270 1.07 32.34 16.48
C TYR A 270 2.26 33.10 15.93
N TRP A 271 2.08 34.38 15.67
CA TRP A 271 3.16 35.26 15.21
C TRP A 271 4.30 35.39 16.23
N ASN A 272 4.00 35.35 17.55
CA ASN A 272 4.96 35.48 18.65
C ASN A 272 5.10 34.20 19.49
N SER A 273 4.85 33.05 18.90
CA SER A 273 5.00 31.75 19.56
C SER A 273 6.39 31.58 20.21
N PRO A 274 6.50 30.94 21.36
CA PRO A 274 7.79 30.76 22.06
C PRO A 274 8.74 29.78 21.34
N ASN A 275 8.23 28.96 20.40
CA ASN A 275 9.02 27.91 19.75
C ASN A 275 10.03 28.44 18.71
N GLY A 276 10.03 29.71 18.40
CA GLY A 276 10.95 30.33 17.44
C GLY A 276 10.46 30.21 15.99
N GLY A 277 11.38 30.22 15.04
CA GLY A 277 11.10 30.07 13.62
C GLY A 277 10.81 31.38 12.86
N SER A 278 11.27 32.50 13.36
CA SER A 278 11.36 33.80 12.66
C SER A 278 12.31 34.75 13.40
N SER A 279 12.78 35.78 12.71
CA SER A 279 13.64 36.84 13.28
C SER A 279 12.85 38.10 13.60
N THR A 280 13.39 38.89 14.55
CA THR A 280 12.99 40.26 14.87
C THR A 280 13.98 41.30 14.31
N VAL A 281 15.05 40.85 13.66
CA VAL A 281 16.08 41.70 13.06
C VAL A 281 15.71 41.93 11.58
N ALA A 282 15.55 43.22 11.21
CA ALA A 282 15.00 43.57 9.89
C ALA A 282 15.87 43.13 8.69
N SER A 283 17.18 42.98 8.88
CA SER A 283 18.12 42.50 7.84
C SER A 283 17.97 40.99 7.56
N ASP A 284 17.45 40.23 8.52
CA ASP A 284 17.39 38.78 8.39
C ASP A 284 16.36 38.35 7.34
N ILE A 285 16.64 37.22 6.71
CA ILE A 285 15.82 36.72 5.61
C ILE A 285 14.43 36.24 6.06
N ASP A 286 14.30 35.80 7.33
CA ASP A 286 13.08 35.35 7.99
C ASP A 286 12.49 36.44 8.94
N TYR A 287 12.77 37.72 8.68
CA TYR A 287 12.22 38.83 9.47
C TYR A 287 10.70 38.90 9.37
N ARG A 288 10.02 38.82 10.52
CA ARG A 288 8.54 38.70 10.63
C ARG A 288 7.74 39.97 10.60
N GLY A 289 8.41 41.13 10.44
CA GLY A 289 7.77 42.45 10.55
C GLY A 289 7.64 42.95 12.00
N PRO A 290 7.19 44.22 12.19
CA PRO A 290 7.02 44.85 13.50
C PRO A 290 5.83 44.35 14.30
N SER A 291 4.80 43.82 13.63
CA SER A 291 3.63 43.17 14.22
C SER A 291 3.04 42.17 13.26
N GLU A 292 2.12 41.30 13.76
CA GLU A 292 1.29 40.47 12.89
C GLU A 292 0.50 41.35 11.90
N PHE A 293 0.35 40.85 10.67
CA PHE A 293 -0.33 41.56 9.59
C PHE A 293 0.18 43.02 9.38
N SER A 294 1.45 43.29 9.64
CA SER A 294 2.02 44.61 9.34
C SER A 294 2.07 44.89 7.84
N GLU A 295 2.12 43.88 7.01
CA GLU A 295 2.31 43.98 5.57
C GLU A 295 0.97 44.01 4.81
N ARG A 296 0.92 44.80 3.74
CA ARG A 296 -0.29 44.99 2.92
C ARG A 296 -0.71 43.68 2.23
N GLU A 297 0.26 42.88 1.87
CA GLU A 297 0.07 41.56 1.22
C GLU A 297 -0.65 40.60 2.17
N THR A 298 -0.20 40.46 3.42
CA THR A 298 -0.84 39.59 4.41
C THR A 298 -2.21 40.12 4.86
N GLN A 299 -2.38 41.44 4.95
CA GLN A 299 -3.68 42.07 5.17
C GLN A 299 -4.65 41.80 4.01
N ALA A 300 -4.18 41.82 2.75
CA ALA A 300 -4.98 41.51 1.58
C ALA A 300 -5.51 40.08 1.63
N ILE A 301 -4.66 39.10 1.95
CA ILE A 301 -5.06 37.69 2.11
C ILE A 301 -6.05 37.54 3.26
N LYS A 302 -5.77 38.13 4.44
CA LYS A 302 -6.69 38.12 5.57
C LYS A 302 -8.07 38.65 5.18
N ASN A 303 -8.13 39.89 4.65
CA ASN A 303 -9.40 40.53 4.28
C ASN A 303 -10.15 39.77 3.19
N PHE A 304 -9.43 39.15 2.27
CA PHE A 304 -10.01 38.31 1.22
C PHE A 304 -10.61 37.01 1.77
N ALA A 305 -9.96 36.37 2.74
CA ALA A 305 -10.39 35.08 3.31
C ALA A 305 -11.58 35.23 4.27
N VAL A 306 -11.66 36.37 5.00
CA VAL A 306 -12.74 36.62 5.97
C VAL A 306 -14.12 36.52 5.29
N GLY A 307 -15.02 35.76 5.87
CA GLY A 307 -16.40 35.54 5.42
C GLY A 307 -16.57 34.68 4.18
N LYS A 308 -15.49 34.19 3.55
CA LYS A 308 -15.61 33.28 2.39
C LYS A 308 -15.78 31.81 2.76
N ASN A 309 -15.48 31.41 3.99
CA ASN A 309 -15.62 30.04 4.48
C ASN A 309 -14.93 29.01 3.58
N PHE A 310 -13.70 29.27 3.18
CA PHE A 310 -12.88 28.27 2.49
C PHE A 310 -12.86 26.97 3.29
N LYS A 311 -12.87 25.83 2.61
CA LYS A 311 -12.77 24.52 3.23
C LYS A 311 -11.34 23.99 3.17
N THR A 312 -10.68 24.20 2.04
CA THR A 312 -9.31 23.76 1.78
C THR A 312 -8.48 24.89 1.20
N ALA A 313 -7.17 24.90 1.49
CA ALA A 313 -6.23 25.81 0.84
C ALA A 313 -4.89 25.10 0.56
N LEU A 314 -4.30 25.33 -0.61
CA LEU A 314 -2.91 24.99 -0.91
C LEU A 314 -2.11 26.28 -1.15
N ASN A 315 -1.13 26.50 -0.28
CA ASN A 315 -0.21 27.63 -0.35
C ASN A 315 1.11 27.13 -0.95
N TYR A 316 1.28 27.29 -2.26
CA TYR A 316 2.40 26.73 -3.01
C TYR A 316 3.71 27.47 -2.75
N HIS A 317 4.71 26.68 -2.41
CA HIS A 317 6.10 27.03 -2.20
C HIS A 317 7.05 26.23 -3.11
N THR A 318 8.34 26.46 -3.00
CA THR A 318 9.46 25.80 -3.66
C THR A 318 10.67 25.93 -2.76
N PHE A 319 11.44 24.91 -2.43
CA PHE A 319 11.47 23.54 -2.94
C PHE A 319 11.60 22.56 -1.76
N SER A 320 11.47 21.28 -1.92
CA SER A 320 11.93 20.19 -1.00
C SER A 320 11.13 18.90 -1.16
N ASN A 321 10.15 18.83 -2.09
CA ASN A 321 9.23 17.72 -2.23
C ASN A 321 8.51 17.38 -0.91
N LEU A 322 8.01 18.41 -0.22
CA LEU A 322 7.28 18.25 1.04
C LEU A 322 5.81 18.62 0.86
N LEU A 323 4.97 18.07 1.75
CA LEU A 323 3.61 18.54 1.96
C LEU A 323 3.42 18.84 3.44
N ILE A 324 3.49 20.12 3.76
CA ILE A 324 3.47 20.62 5.13
C ILE A 324 2.05 20.96 5.56
N TYR A 325 1.68 20.61 6.79
CA TYR A 325 0.40 20.95 7.40
C TYR A 325 0.59 21.49 8.84
N PRO A 326 -0.42 22.20 9.39
CA PRO A 326 -0.36 22.75 10.75
C PRO A 326 -0.06 21.70 11.85
N TYR A 327 0.52 22.08 12.97
CA TYR A 327 0.99 23.44 13.27
C TYR A 327 2.45 23.61 12.91
N GLY A 328 2.80 24.83 12.42
CA GLY A 328 4.19 25.30 12.32
C GLY A 328 4.63 25.99 13.60
N CYS A 329 3.78 26.83 14.20
CA CYS A 329 4.09 27.63 15.41
C CYS A 329 4.12 26.82 16.71
N TRP A 330 3.55 25.62 16.75
CA TRP A 330 3.56 24.72 17.90
C TRP A 330 4.24 23.41 17.58
N THR A 331 4.85 22.76 18.58
CA THR A 331 5.52 21.44 18.43
C THR A 331 4.62 20.29 18.87
N TYR A 332 3.33 20.40 18.59
CA TYR A 332 2.31 19.35 18.77
C TYR A 332 1.33 19.38 17.58
N LEU A 333 0.65 18.27 17.39
CA LEU A 333 -0.30 18.11 16.27
C LEU A 333 -1.61 18.86 16.52
N PRO A 334 -2.28 19.38 15.50
CA PRO A 334 -3.57 20.05 15.61
C PRO A 334 -4.68 19.07 16.02
N PRO A 335 -5.82 19.54 16.56
CA PRO A 335 -6.96 18.68 16.91
C PRO A 335 -7.47 17.82 15.76
N ASP A 336 -7.45 18.34 14.52
CA ASP A 336 -7.86 17.60 13.33
C ASP A 336 -6.70 16.88 12.63
N SER A 337 -5.63 16.55 13.35
CA SER A 337 -4.43 15.92 12.78
C SER A 337 -4.73 14.67 11.97
N ALA A 338 -5.71 13.84 12.40
CA ALA A 338 -6.12 12.66 11.64
C ALA A 338 -6.64 13.00 10.23
N THR A 339 -7.32 14.16 10.07
CA THR A 339 -7.78 14.62 8.76
C THR A 339 -6.63 15.13 7.90
N PHE A 340 -5.71 15.91 8.48
CA PHE A 340 -4.51 16.36 7.78
C PHE A 340 -3.62 15.21 7.33
N ILE A 341 -3.38 14.25 8.22
CA ILE A 341 -2.58 13.05 7.91
C ILE A 341 -3.22 12.23 6.79
N GLU A 342 -4.56 12.04 6.82
CA GLU A 342 -5.25 11.32 5.75
C GLU A 342 -5.12 12.05 4.41
N TYR A 343 -5.41 13.35 4.37
CA TYR A 343 -5.29 14.13 3.12
C TYR A 343 -3.86 14.17 2.61
N ALA A 344 -2.91 14.42 3.48
CA ALA A 344 -1.50 14.46 3.11
C ALA A 344 -1.02 13.10 2.60
N SER A 345 -1.38 11.99 3.27
CA SER A 345 -1.03 10.63 2.83
C SER A 345 -1.61 10.30 1.46
N ASP A 346 -2.88 10.65 1.22
CA ASP A 346 -3.51 10.43 -0.08
C ASP A 346 -2.83 11.24 -1.19
N MET A 347 -2.49 12.51 -0.92
CA MET A 347 -1.83 13.39 -1.90
C MET A 347 -0.41 12.95 -2.22
N VAL A 348 0.40 12.63 -1.19
CA VAL A 348 1.80 12.23 -1.43
C VAL A 348 1.93 10.84 -2.04
N ALA A 349 0.93 9.98 -1.90
CA ALA A 349 0.86 8.72 -2.65
C ALA A 349 0.79 8.93 -4.18
N MET A 350 0.39 10.13 -4.62
CA MET A 350 0.27 10.48 -6.05
C MET A 350 1.53 11.13 -6.62
N ASN A 351 2.33 11.85 -5.82
CA ASN A 351 3.52 12.60 -6.28
C ASN A 351 4.83 12.23 -5.57
N GLY A 352 4.79 11.42 -4.51
CA GLY A 352 5.98 10.96 -3.80
C GLY A 352 6.60 11.97 -2.83
N TYR A 353 5.89 13.04 -2.49
CA TYR A 353 6.36 14.03 -1.50
C TYR A 353 6.37 13.44 -0.09
N SER A 354 7.05 14.11 0.85
CA SER A 354 7.08 13.72 2.26
C SER A 354 6.08 14.56 3.07
N PRO A 355 5.10 13.94 3.77
CA PRO A 355 4.11 14.70 4.53
C PRO A 355 4.56 14.89 5.98
N GLY A 356 4.21 16.04 6.57
CA GLY A 356 4.46 16.29 8.00
C GLY A 356 4.21 17.74 8.39
N THR A 357 4.40 18.03 9.67
CA THR A 357 4.44 19.43 10.13
C THR A 357 5.83 20.02 9.89
N SER A 358 5.94 21.36 9.81
CA SER A 358 7.22 22.00 9.57
C SER A 358 8.28 21.64 10.64
N TRP A 359 7.89 21.54 11.93
CA TRP A 359 8.81 21.19 13.00
C TRP A 359 9.26 19.71 13.00
N GLN A 360 8.52 18.83 12.34
CA GLN A 360 8.91 17.43 12.13
C GLN A 360 9.87 17.28 10.93
N LEU A 361 9.61 18.03 9.85
CA LEU A 361 10.34 17.90 8.60
C LEU A 361 11.56 18.82 8.51
N LEU A 362 11.48 20.02 9.10
CA LEU A 362 12.49 21.07 9.03
C LEU A 362 12.72 21.70 10.41
N TYR A 363 11.91 22.70 10.78
CA TYR A 363 12.02 23.46 12.02
C TYR A 363 10.69 24.17 12.33
N PRO A 364 10.45 24.62 13.58
CA PRO A 364 9.26 25.40 13.90
C PRO A 364 9.18 26.69 13.09
N VAL A 365 7.97 27.07 12.66
CA VAL A 365 7.68 28.27 11.86
C VAL A 365 6.59 29.07 12.55
N ARG A 366 6.84 30.38 12.82
CA ARG A 366 5.88 31.32 13.42
C ARG A 366 5.24 32.18 12.34
N GLY A 367 3.94 32.48 12.50
CA GLY A 367 3.22 33.43 11.65
C GLY A 367 3.07 32.96 10.21
N SER A 368 2.86 31.64 10.00
CA SER A 368 2.58 31.04 8.70
C SER A 368 1.15 31.24 8.25
N SER A 369 0.93 31.23 6.95
CA SER A 369 -0.40 31.28 6.34
C SER A 369 -1.26 30.08 6.69
N ASP A 370 -0.66 28.87 6.80
CA ASP A 370 -1.39 27.64 7.08
C ASP A 370 -1.96 27.64 8.49
N ASP A 371 -1.18 27.99 9.50
CA ASP A 371 -1.65 28.07 10.88
C ASP A 371 -2.77 29.11 11.02
N TYR A 372 -2.60 30.30 10.39
CA TYR A 372 -3.64 31.32 10.39
C TYR A 372 -4.95 30.85 9.75
N MET A 373 -4.87 30.24 8.57
CA MET A 373 -6.06 29.78 7.86
C MET A 373 -6.75 28.61 8.58
N TYR A 374 -6.00 27.74 9.24
CA TYR A 374 -6.58 26.60 9.91
C TYR A 374 -7.46 26.99 11.08
N ASP A 375 -6.95 27.70 12.05
CA ASP A 375 -7.70 28.10 13.24
C ASP A 375 -7.22 29.41 13.90
N GLY A 376 -6.41 30.19 13.19
CA GLY A 376 -5.92 31.50 13.67
C GLY A 376 -6.99 32.57 13.79
N ASP A 377 -8.08 32.49 13.03
CA ASP A 377 -9.23 33.38 13.06
C ASP A 377 -10.53 32.60 12.75
N PRO A 378 -10.97 31.71 13.68
CA PRO A 378 -12.12 30.85 13.42
C PRO A 378 -13.44 31.61 13.27
N GLU A 379 -13.56 32.82 13.81
CA GLU A 379 -14.75 33.67 13.66
C GLU A 379 -14.76 34.41 12.32
N GLY A 380 -13.60 34.79 11.80
CA GLY A 380 -13.44 35.55 10.56
C GLY A 380 -13.30 34.67 9.33
N THR A 381 -12.31 33.77 9.28
CA THR A 381 -12.02 32.90 8.14
C THR A 381 -12.76 31.58 8.17
N GLY A 382 -13.23 31.16 9.35
CA GLY A 382 -13.66 29.80 9.61
C GLY A 382 -12.45 28.86 9.75
N LYS A 383 -12.69 27.56 9.79
CA LYS A 383 -11.65 26.54 9.80
C LYS A 383 -11.33 26.13 8.37
N VAL A 384 -10.10 26.37 7.91
CA VAL A 384 -9.62 26.00 6.58
C VAL A 384 -8.55 24.91 6.72
N PHE A 385 -8.73 23.76 6.11
CA PHE A 385 -7.66 22.78 6.01
C PHE A 385 -6.61 23.31 5.02
N ALA A 386 -5.63 24.05 5.54
CA ALA A 386 -4.57 24.67 4.75
C ALA A 386 -3.28 23.84 4.81
N MET A 387 -2.61 23.68 3.67
CA MET A 387 -1.34 22.96 3.56
C MET A 387 -0.40 23.68 2.61
N THR A 388 0.91 23.46 2.78
CA THR A 388 1.95 23.98 1.91
C THR A 388 2.62 22.85 1.13
N PRO A 389 2.40 22.75 -0.19
CA PRO A 389 3.24 21.96 -1.08
C PRO A 389 4.55 22.69 -1.39
N GLU A 390 5.69 22.07 -1.13
CA GLU A 390 7.04 22.50 -1.51
C GLU A 390 7.46 21.81 -2.81
N VAL A 391 7.26 22.47 -3.93
CA VAL A 391 7.38 21.88 -5.27
C VAL A 391 8.83 21.76 -5.71
N GLY A 392 9.26 20.55 -6.07
CA GLY A 392 10.59 20.25 -6.59
C GLY A 392 11.56 19.75 -5.53
N GLY A 393 12.51 18.91 -5.95
CA GLY A 393 13.54 18.32 -5.10
C GLY A 393 14.84 19.12 -5.06
N ASP A 394 15.88 18.53 -4.46
CA ASP A 394 17.20 19.18 -4.29
C ASP A 394 17.83 19.68 -5.60
N SER A 395 17.60 18.95 -6.71
CA SER A 395 18.13 19.34 -8.04
C SER A 395 17.29 20.38 -8.76
N ASP A 396 16.09 20.68 -8.28
CA ASP A 396 15.19 21.68 -8.87
C ASP A 396 15.46 23.08 -8.32
N ASP A 397 15.95 23.18 -7.09
CA ASP A 397 16.26 24.44 -6.41
C ASP A 397 15.06 25.43 -6.38
N PHE A 398 15.26 26.70 -6.07
CA PHE A 398 14.20 27.73 -6.13
C PHE A 398 13.77 28.04 -7.57
N TRP A 399 14.65 27.89 -8.54
CA TRP A 399 14.43 28.16 -9.95
C TRP A 399 14.76 26.92 -10.77
N PRO A 400 13.82 25.97 -10.91
CA PRO A 400 14.05 24.76 -11.68
C PRO A 400 14.49 25.03 -13.12
N PRO A 401 15.29 24.13 -13.73
CA PRO A 401 15.55 24.19 -15.15
C PRO A 401 14.26 24.18 -15.97
N GLN A 402 14.24 24.83 -17.15
CA GLN A 402 13.04 24.92 -17.99
C GLN A 402 12.39 23.56 -18.29
N SER A 403 13.19 22.50 -18.44
CA SER A 403 12.72 21.14 -18.68
C SER A 403 11.89 20.56 -17.52
N ARG A 404 12.00 21.13 -16.32
CA ARG A 404 11.28 20.69 -15.12
C ARG A 404 9.94 21.40 -14.90
N ILE A 405 9.69 22.55 -15.54
CA ILE A 405 8.49 23.37 -15.31
C ILE A 405 7.19 22.55 -15.50
N PHE A 406 7.04 21.89 -16.64
CA PHE A 406 5.86 21.06 -16.91
C PHE A 406 5.80 19.79 -16.04
N PRO A 407 6.86 19.00 -15.89
CA PRO A 407 6.85 17.85 -14.98
C PRO A 407 6.42 18.18 -13.56
N LEU A 408 6.95 19.26 -12.97
CA LEU A 408 6.59 19.72 -11.62
C LEU A 408 5.12 20.15 -11.51
N ALA A 409 4.59 20.80 -12.53
CA ALA A 409 3.17 21.15 -12.57
C ALA A 409 2.26 19.92 -12.71
N ILE A 410 2.67 18.94 -13.53
CA ILE A 410 1.92 17.72 -13.81
C ILE A 410 1.89 16.79 -12.60
N GLU A 411 2.99 16.63 -11.86
CA GLU A 411 3.03 15.74 -10.67
C GLU A 411 2.08 16.23 -9.56
N ASN A 412 1.78 17.53 -9.51
CA ASN A 412 0.85 18.12 -8.55
C ASN A 412 -0.61 18.17 -9.06
N LEU A 413 -0.90 17.76 -10.30
CA LEU A 413 -2.24 17.83 -10.88
C LEU A 413 -3.25 16.94 -10.13
N ARG A 414 -2.91 15.68 -9.88
CA ARG A 414 -3.77 14.75 -9.14
C ARG A 414 -3.98 15.15 -7.68
N PRO A 415 -2.94 15.55 -6.92
CA PRO A 415 -3.10 16.15 -5.60
C PRO A 415 -4.08 17.35 -5.60
N ASN A 416 -3.98 18.26 -6.57
CA ASN A 416 -4.87 19.40 -6.69
C ASN A 416 -6.33 19.00 -6.93
N LEU A 417 -6.57 18.06 -7.85
CA LEU A 417 -7.91 17.52 -8.10
C LEU A 417 -8.50 16.89 -6.84
N TYR A 418 -7.73 16.02 -6.17
CA TYR A 418 -8.15 15.40 -4.92
C TYR A 418 -8.50 16.45 -3.86
N TYR A 419 -7.65 17.48 -3.69
CA TYR A 419 -7.88 18.51 -2.68
C TYR A 419 -9.08 19.42 -3.00
N THR A 420 -9.40 19.61 -4.28
CA THR A 420 -10.64 20.24 -4.72
C THR A 420 -11.86 19.38 -4.44
N TRP A 421 -11.76 18.05 -4.64
CA TRP A 421 -12.82 17.10 -4.31
C TRP A 421 -13.16 17.15 -2.81
N VAL A 422 -12.16 16.99 -1.93
CA VAL A 422 -12.38 16.92 -0.48
C VAL A 422 -12.85 18.23 0.14
N ALA A 423 -12.73 19.36 -0.53
CA ALA A 423 -13.37 20.61 -0.11
C ALA A 423 -14.89 20.45 0.00
N GLY A 424 -15.51 19.62 -0.83
CA GLY A 424 -16.90 19.21 -0.76
C GLY A 424 -17.07 17.79 -0.27
N ASP A 425 -17.81 16.99 -1.00
CA ASP A 425 -17.98 15.55 -0.75
C ASP A 425 -17.01 14.73 -1.59
N TYR A 426 -16.45 13.67 -0.99
CA TYR A 426 -15.59 12.70 -1.66
C TYR A 426 -15.67 11.35 -0.97
N VAL A 427 -16.34 10.39 -1.61
CA VAL A 427 -16.54 9.05 -1.06
C VAL A 427 -15.64 8.05 -1.76
N SER A 428 -14.95 7.22 -0.97
CA SER A 428 -14.11 6.13 -1.45
C SER A 428 -14.30 4.88 -0.60
N LEU A 429 -13.80 3.75 -1.07
CA LEU A 429 -13.80 2.51 -0.31
C LEU A 429 -12.86 2.65 0.91
N ALA A 430 -13.37 2.36 2.12
CA ALA A 430 -12.54 2.26 3.32
C ALA A 430 -12.11 0.82 3.61
N SER A 431 -13.08 -0.12 3.49
CA SER A 431 -12.82 -1.55 3.67
C SER A 431 -13.94 -2.37 3.04
N TYR A 432 -13.71 -3.67 2.93
CA TYR A 432 -14.74 -4.63 2.51
C TYR A 432 -14.67 -5.90 3.35
N GLN A 433 -15.79 -6.61 3.40
CA GLN A 433 -15.91 -7.90 4.07
C GLN A 433 -16.58 -8.91 3.13
N LEU A 434 -15.95 -10.06 2.99
CA LEU A 434 -16.49 -11.18 2.22
C LEU A 434 -17.23 -12.14 3.16
N ASN A 435 -18.25 -12.83 2.62
CA ASN A 435 -18.93 -13.93 3.32
C ASN A 435 -18.10 -15.23 3.34
N LYS A 436 -16.94 -15.24 2.67
CA LYS A 436 -16.01 -16.38 2.61
C LYS A 436 -14.61 -15.91 2.99
N GLN A 437 -13.94 -16.70 3.83
CA GLN A 437 -12.55 -16.45 4.20
C GLN A 437 -11.59 -16.70 3.02
N TYR A 438 -11.86 -17.72 2.24
CA TYR A 438 -11.10 -18.12 1.05
C TYR A 438 -12.04 -18.23 -0.14
N ILE A 439 -11.52 -17.98 -1.33
CA ILE A 439 -12.29 -17.97 -2.57
C ILE A 439 -11.80 -19.12 -3.46
N SER A 440 -12.74 -19.94 -3.91
CA SER A 440 -12.47 -21.08 -4.79
C SER A 440 -13.12 -20.93 -6.15
N PRO A 441 -12.63 -21.65 -7.18
CA PRO A 441 -13.31 -21.74 -8.46
C PRO A 441 -14.76 -22.18 -8.28
N GLY A 442 -15.69 -21.51 -8.94
CA GLY A 442 -17.13 -21.75 -8.85
C GLY A 442 -17.82 -21.06 -7.65
N ASP A 443 -17.08 -20.45 -6.74
CA ASP A 443 -17.67 -19.75 -5.59
C ASP A 443 -18.50 -18.56 -6.00
N GLN A 444 -19.73 -18.50 -5.44
CA GLN A 444 -20.48 -17.26 -5.34
C GLN A 444 -20.10 -16.53 -4.06
N VAL A 445 -19.63 -15.31 -4.21
CA VAL A 445 -19.09 -14.49 -3.14
C VAL A 445 -19.98 -13.27 -2.93
N GLN A 446 -20.31 -13.00 -1.67
CA GLN A 446 -20.99 -11.77 -1.24
C GLN A 446 -19.98 -10.84 -0.58
N MET A 447 -20.05 -9.57 -0.93
CA MET A 447 -19.12 -8.54 -0.45
C MET A 447 -19.91 -7.35 0.11
N ASN A 448 -19.77 -7.09 1.41
CA ASN A 448 -20.23 -5.86 2.03
C ASN A 448 -19.10 -4.83 2.00
N LEU A 449 -19.46 -3.58 1.73
CA LEU A 449 -18.52 -2.47 1.65
C LEU A 449 -18.71 -1.51 2.82
N THR A 450 -17.62 -0.98 3.33
CA THR A 450 -17.61 0.21 4.18
C THR A 450 -17.03 1.36 3.36
N MET A 451 -17.88 2.34 3.08
CA MET A 451 -17.54 3.55 2.35
C MET A 451 -17.19 4.67 3.32
N LYS A 452 -16.21 5.50 3.01
CA LYS A 452 -15.82 6.67 3.80
C LYS A 452 -15.97 7.94 2.98
N ASN A 453 -16.69 8.91 3.52
CA ASN A 453 -16.67 10.26 2.99
C ASN A 453 -15.46 11.01 3.56
N LYS A 454 -14.41 11.14 2.76
CA LYS A 454 -13.22 11.94 3.11
C LYS A 454 -13.47 13.43 2.98
N GLY A 455 -14.57 13.83 2.35
CA GLY A 455 -14.92 15.23 2.08
C GLY A 455 -15.45 15.98 3.30
N LEU A 456 -15.46 17.30 3.18
CA LEU A 456 -15.89 18.26 4.21
C LEU A 456 -17.38 18.66 4.10
N SER A 457 -18.11 18.06 3.16
CA SER A 457 -19.57 18.17 3.02
C SER A 457 -20.21 16.78 3.07
N ASN A 458 -21.50 16.72 3.39
CA ASN A 458 -22.27 15.47 3.31
C ASN A 458 -22.37 14.99 1.86
N ALA A 459 -22.26 13.68 1.67
CA ALA A 459 -22.38 13.04 0.35
C ALA A 459 -23.73 12.33 0.23
N GLU A 460 -24.46 12.63 -0.83
CA GLU A 460 -25.75 12.02 -1.17
C GLU A 460 -25.74 11.56 -2.62
N ASN A 461 -26.68 10.67 -2.98
CA ASN A 461 -26.84 10.13 -4.34
C ASN A 461 -25.57 9.41 -4.84
N ILE A 462 -24.95 8.65 -3.95
CA ILE A 462 -23.74 7.88 -4.25
C ILE A 462 -24.14 6.50 -4.77
N THR A 463 -23.54 6.11 -5.88
CA THR A 463 -23.66 4.76 -6.44
C THR A 463 -22.29 4.11 -6.40
N VAL A 464 -22.23 2.89 -5.86
CA VAL A 464 -21.01 2.08 -5.83
C VAL A 464 -21.19 0.88 -6.73
N THR A 465 -20.26 0.68 -7.66
CA THR A 465 -20.31 -0.38 -8.66
C THR A 465 -19.08 -1.27 -8.56
N LEU A 466 -19.30 -2.59 -8.55
CA LEU A 466 -18.26 -3.60 -8.68
C LEU A 466 -18.09 -3.96 -10.17
N GLU A 467 -16.90 -3.79 -10.69
CA GLU A 467 -16.53 -4.15 -12.06
C GLU A 467 -15.50 -5.28 -12.05
N SER A 468 -15.69 -6.27 -12.90
CA SER A 468 -14.66 -7.30 -13.12
C SER A 468 -13.55 -6.75 -14.02
N LEU A 469 -12.31 -6.90 -13.59
CA LEU A 469 -11.11 -6.65 -14.42
C LEU A 469 -10.47 -7.96 -14.92
N SER A 470 -11.17 -9.09 -14.73
CA SER A 470 -10.69 -10.43 -15.08
C SER A 470 -11.79 -11.22 -15.76
N GLY A 471 -11.48 -11.95 -16.82
CA GLY A 471 -12.40 -12.90 -17.46
C GLY A 471 -12.77 -14.10 -16.57
N LEU A 472 -12.17 -14.22 -15.39
CA LEU A 472 -12.41 -15.27 -14.40
C LEU A 472 -13.45 -14.89 -13.32
N MET A 473 -14.10 -13.72 -13.46
CA MET A 473 -15.09 -13.23 -12.51
C MET A 473 -16.31 -12.70 -13.24
N THR A 474 -17.49 -13.17 -12.82
CA THR A 474 -18.79 -12.68 -13.31
C THR A 474 -19.52 -11.99 -12.16
N VAL A 475 -19.91 -10.74 -12.35
CA VAL A 475 -20.69 -9.96 -11.38
C VAL A 475 -22.18 -10.20 -11.62
N SER A 476 -22.89 -10.63 -10.60
CA SER A 476 -24.35 -10.92 -10.66
C SER A 476 -25.20 -9.83 -9.98
N ASN A 477 -24.69 -9.22 -8.91
CA ASN A 477 -25.25 -8.01 -8.30
C ASN A 477 -24.11 -7.03 -8.08
N GLY A 478 -23.93 -6.12 -9.04
CA GLY A 478 -22.74 -5.27 -9.10
C GLY A 478 -22.95 -3.84 -8.61
N THR A 479 -24.13 -3.45 -8.16
CA THR A 479 -24.41 -2.04 -7.84
C THR A 479 -25.17 -1.91 -6.52
N VAL A 480 -24.73 -0.94 -5.69
CA VAL A 480 -25.42 -0.55 -4.47
C VAL A 480 -25.51 0.98 -4.38
N ASN A 481 -26.65 1.49 -3.95
CA ASN A 481 -26.86 2.90 -3.69
C ASN A 481 -26.57 3.20 -2.22
N VAL A 482 -25.83 4.25 -1.98
CA VAL A 482 -25.48 4.77 -0.66
C VAL A 482 -26.27 6.07 -0.45
N PRO A 483 -27.25 6.09 0.47
CA PRO A 483 -28.19 7.20 0.57
C PRO A 483 -27.55 8.49 1.09
N LEU A 484 -26.79 8.39 2.16
CA LEU A 484 -26.12 9.52 2.81
C LEU A 484 -24.86 9.03 3.52
N VAL A 485 -23.74 9.71 3.29
CA VAL A 485 -22.54 9.61 4.14
C VAL A 485 -22.21 11.00 4.67
N THR A 486 -22.33 11.19 5.97
CA THR A 486 -21.99 12.49 6.59
C THR A 486 -20.54 12.86 6.34
N SER A 487 -20.25 14.16 6.37
CA SER A 487 -18.88 14.66 6.26
C SER A 487 -17.95 13.91 7.24
N ARG A 488 -16.83 13.42 6.77
CA ARG A 488 -15.85 12.61 7.52
C ARG A 488 -16.39 11.30 8.10
N GLY A 489 -17.63 10.95 7.83
CA GLY A 489 -18.29 9.73 8.31
C GLY A 489 -18.08 8.52 7.42
N THR A 490 -18.62 7.38 7.87
CA THR A 490 -18.62 6.11 7.15
C THR A 490 -20.04 5.58 6.96
N TYR A 491 -20.21 4.72 5.98
CA TYR A 491 -21.45 3.98 5.73
C TYR A 491 -21.12 2.55 5.32
N THR A 492 -21.71 1.57 6.00
CA THR A 492 -21.58 0.17 5.61
C THR A 492 -22.83 -0.26 4.83
N THR A 493 -22.62 -0.88 3.68
CA THR A 493 -23.72 -1.31 2.80
C THR A 493 -24.57 -2.38 3.48
N THR A 494 -25.89 -2.26 3.39
CA THR A 494 -26.85 -3.22 3.95
C THR A 494 -27.17 -4.37 2.99
N SER A 495 -26.90 -4.17 1.71
CA SER A 495 -27.05 -5.19 0.67
C SER A 495 -25.67 -5.52 0.10
N PRO A 496 -25.29 -6.81 0.02
CA PRO A 496 -23.99 -7.18 -0.51
C PRO A 496 -23.94 -7.05 -2.03
N LEU A 497 -22.79 -6.68 -2.56
CA LEU A 497 -22.43 -6.95 -3.95
C LEU A 497 -22.15 -8.44 -4.10
N THR A 498 -22.47 -9.03 -5.26
CA THR A 498 -22.35 -10.47 -5.48
C THR A 498 -21.63 -10.76 -6.79
N PHE A 499 -20.67 -11.66 -6.73
CA PHE A 499 -19.94 -12.13 -7.91
C PHE A 499 -19.65 -13.62 -7.81
N THR A 500 -19.35 -14.25 -8.95
CA THR A 500 -19.00 -15.66 -9.05
C THR A 500 -17.64 -15.79 -9.72
N ILE A 501 -16.77 -16.61 -9.15
CA ILE A 501 -15.51 -17.00 -9.78
C ILE A 501 -15.77 -18.11 -10.79
N ALA A 502 -15.18 -18.01 -11.96
CA ALA A 502 -15.31 -19.02 -13.00
C ALA A 502 -14.87 -20.40 -12.49
N PHE A 503 -15.63 -21.44 -12.85
CA PHE A 503 -15.33 -22.83 -12.46
C PHE A 503 -13.95 -23.30 -12.95
N ASN A 504 -13.50 -22.78 -14.08
CA ASN A 504 -12.20 -23.09 -14.67
C ASN A 504 -11.09 -22.15 -14.22
N ALA A 505 -11.31 -21.29 -13.22
CA ALA A 505 -10.27 -20.45 -12.69
C ALA A 505 -9.16 -21.32 -12.08
N PRO A 506 -7.90 -21.16 -12.48
CA PRO A 506 -6.83 -21.91 -11.86
C PRO A 506 -6.67 -21.52 -10.38
N ILE A 507 -6.25 -22.49 -9.57
CA ILE A 507 -5.84 -22.20 -8.19
C ILE A 507 -4.59 -21.31 -8.20
N ASP A 508 -4.39 -20.50 -7.15
CA ASP A 508 -3.29 -19.53 -7.04
C ASP A 508 -3.31 -18.47 -8.16
N THR A 509 -4.51 -18.08 -8.57
CA THR A 509 -4.70 -17.04 -9.58
C THR A 509 -5.23 -15.77 -8.97
N LEU A 510 -4.60 -14.62 -9.28
CA LEU A 510 -5.07 -13.30 -8.87
C LEU A 510 -6.22 -12.85 -9.77
N VAL A 511 -7.42 -12.86 -9.23
CA VAL A 511 -8.62 -12.31 -9.87
C VAL A 511 -8.78 -10.85 -9.45
N LYS A 512 -8.78 -9.93 -10.41
CA LYS A 512 -8.88 -8.49 -10.14
C LYS A 512 -10.29 -7.97 -10.38
N ALA A 513 -10.70 -7.06 -9.51
CA ALA A 513 -11.94 -6.31 -9.61
C ALA A 513 -11.69 -4.84 -9.31
N ARG A 514 -12.66 -3.99 -9.60
CA ARG A 514 -12.61 -2.57 -9.29
C ARG A 514 -13.92 -2.14 -8.62
N ILE A 515 -13.83 -1.40 -7.53
CA ILE A 515 -14.95 -0.69 -6.92
C ILE A 515 -14.91 0.74 -7.46
N VAL A 516 -15.94 1.13 -8.17
CA VAL A 516 -16.13 2.48 -8.70
C VAL A 516 -17.18 3.17 -7.86
N THR A 517 -16.84 4.30 -7.27
CA THR A 517 -17.76 5.16 -6.53
C THR A 517 -18.11 6.36 -7.40
N SER A 518 -19.39 6.59 -7.62
CA SER A 518 -19.89 7.65 -8.49
C SER A 518 -20.97 8.48 -7.80
N LYS A 519 -21.04 9.76 -8.13
CA LYS A 519 -22.14 10.66 -7.76
C LYS A 519 -22.82 11.18 -9.01
N ASN A 520 -24.14 11.00 -9.12
CA ASN A 520 -24.91 11.38 -10.31
C ASN A 520 -24.28 10.86 -11.64
N GLY A 521 -23.65 9.66 -11.59
CA GLY A 521 -22.97 9.08 -12.75
C GLY A 521 -21.55 9.60 -13.00
N VAL A 522 -21.06 10.54 -12.22
CA VAL A 522 -19.66 11.03 -12.29
C VAL A 522 -18.79 10.25 -11.31
N MET A 523 -17.71 9.66 -11.81
CA MET A 523 -16.76 8.89 -11.00
C MET A 523 -16.01 9.80 -10.03
N MET A 524 -16.09 9.48 -8.72
CA MET A 524 -15.34 10.14 -7.66
C MET A 524 -14.06 9.39 -7.34
N SER A 525 -14.17 8.07 -7.14
CA SER A 525 -13.02 7.21 -6.82
C SER A 525 -13.13 5.86 -7.50
N ALA A 526 -11.98 5.19 -7.64
CA ALA A 526 -11.91 3.84 -8.16
C ALA A 526 -10.80 3.07 -7.43
N ASP A 527 -11.19 2.00 -6.73
CA ASP A 527 -10.31 1.17 -5.91
C ASP A 527 -10.16 -0.22 -6.53
N THR A 528 -8.95 -0.65 -6.80
CA THR A 528 -8.68 -1.98 -7.37
C THR A 528 -8.49 -3.00 -6.26
N LEU A 529 -9.24 -4.11 -6.35
CA LEU A 529 -9.18 -5.23 -5.43
C LEU A 529 -8.56 -6.45 -6.12
N GLY A 530 -7.92 -7.31 -5.33
CA GLY A 530 -7.37 -8.57 -5.79
C GLY A 530 -7.78 -9.73 -4.90
N PHE A 531 -8.22 -10.83 -5.50
CA PHE A 531 -8.62 -12.07 -4.82
C PHE A 531 -7.78 -13.22 -5.35
N ILE A 532 -7.10 -13.96 -4.47
CA ILE A 532 -6.34 -15.15 -4.87
C ILE A 532 -7.24 -16.37 -4.68
N THR A 533 -7.35 -17.19 -5.72
CA THR A 533 -8.14 -18.41 -5.69
C THR A 533 -7.40 -19.53 -4.94
N GLY A 534 -8.13 -20.24 -4.07
CA GLY A 534 -7.61 -21.36 -3.27
C GLY A 534 -7.39 -21.02 -1.80
N VAL A 535 -7.02 -22.02 -1.03
CA VAL A 535 -6.75 -21.93 0.41
C VAL A 535 -5.24 -21.88 0.61
N PRO A 536 -4.70 -20.85 1.30
CA PRO A 536 -3.29 -20.83 1.64
C PRO A 536 -2.97 -21.92 2.66
N THR A 537 -1.99 -22.74 2.34
CA THR A 537 -1.44 -23.77 3.22
C THR A 537 0.04 -23.50 3.41
N PHE A 538 0.50 -23.51 4.67
CA PHE A 538 1.90 -23.29 4.96
C PHE A 538 2.70 -24.59 4.82
N VAL A 539 3.70 -24.58 3.95
CA VAL A 539 4.74 -25.60 3.84
C VAL A 539 5.80 -25.40 4.94
N PHE A 540 6.05 -24.14 5.26
CA PHE A 540 6.89 -23.71 6.37
C PHE A 540 6.26 -22.47 6.98
N LYS A 541 6.18 -22.41 8.29
CA LYS A 541 5.77 -21.22 9.04
C LYS A 541 6.67 -21.11 10.27
N ASP A 542 7.30 -19.98 10.41
CA ASP A 542 8.00 -19.65 11.64
C ASP A 542 7.01 -18.96 12.58
N THR A 543 6.73 -19.60 13.71
CA THR A 543 5.96 -19.01 14.78
C THR A 543 6.94 -18.53 15.83
N THR A 544 6.96 -17.25 16.10
CA THR A 544 7.90 -16.59 17.02
C THR A 544 7.75 -17.02 18.48
N ASP A 545 6.83 -17.96 18.81
CA ASP A 545 6.62 -18.54 20.16
C ASP A 545 7.85 -19.28 20.71
N ASN A 546 8.74 -19.78 19.82
CA ASN A 546 10.03 -20.33 20.19
C ASN A 546 11.10 -19.74 19.26
N PRO A 547 11.58 -18.53 19.56
CA PRO A 547 12.46 -17.79 18.66
C PRO A 547 13.75 -18.56 18.39
N LEU A 548 14.16 -18.56 17.12
CA LEU A 548 15.35 -19.19 16.59
C LEU A 548 15.36 -20.74 16.57
N LEU A 549 14.27 -21.42 16.90
CA LEU A 549 14.21 -22.89 16.79
C LEU A 549 14.53 -23.39 15.36
N ASN A 550 14.01 -22.65 14.36
CA ASN A 550 14.17 -22.97 12.95
C ASN A 550 15.42 -22.36 12.31
N TRP A 551 16.22 -21.60 13.09
CA TRP A 551 17.27 -20.73 12.56
C TRP A 551 18.64 -20.99 13.17
N THR A 552 19.66 -20.95 12.34
CA THR A 552 21.05 -20.91 12.72
C THR A 552 21.59 -19.51 12.50
N VAL A 553 22.10 -18.89 13.56
CA VAL A 553 22.62 -17.52 13.54
C VAL A 553 24.15 -17.52 13.54
N THR A 554 24.72 -16.68 12.65
CA THR A 554 26.17 -16.37 12.69
C THR A 554 26.38 -14.87 12.57
N ALA A 555 27.46 -14.37 13.19
CA ALA A 555 27.78 -12.96 13.15
C ALA A 555 29.28 -12.69 13.15
N THR A 556 29.71 -11.72 12.37
CA THR A 556 31.06 -11.17 12.37
C THR A 556 30.96 -9.64 12.29
N PRO A 557 31.34 -8.90 13.34
CA PRO A 557 31.75 -9.35 14.67
C PRO A 557 30.68 -10.19 15.36
N SER A 558 31.02 -10.88 16.46
CA SER A 558 30.10 -11.83 17.11
C SER A 558 28.84 -11.19 17.75
N THR A 559 28.84 -9.89 17.89
CA THR A 559 27.71 -9.06 18.39
C THR A 559 27.75 -7.69 17.71
N PRO A 560 26.58 -7.08 17.38
CA PRO A 560 25.24 -7.64 17.51
C PRO A 560 24.97 -8.82 16.56
N LYS A 561 23.88 -9.54 16.75
CA LYS A 561 23.48 -10.71 15.95
C LYS A 561 21.97 -10.83 15.89
N TRP A 562 21.44 -11.63 14.97
CA TRP A 562 20.00 -11.92 14.91
C TRP A 562 19.47 -12.50 16.23
N GLU A 563 18.46 -11.84 16.78
CA GLU A 563 17.77 -12.23 18.01
C GLU A 563 16.29 -11.88 17.91
N ALA A 564 15.47 -12.56 18.73
CA ALA A 564 14.08 -12.14 18.87
C ALA A 564 13.97 -10.87 19.72
N THR A 565 13.12 -9.94 19.29
CA THR A 565 12.81 -8.71 20.04
C THR A 565 11.32 -8.63 20.34
N THR A 566 10.99 -8.02 21.49
CA THR A 566 9.62 -7.70 21.92
C THR A 566 9.31 -6.22 21.86
N THR A 567 10.26 -5.40 21.37
CA THR A 567 10.12 -3.94 21.34
C THR A 567 9.42 -3.45 20.09
N ASP A 568 9.52 -4.19 18.99
CA ASP A 568 8.88 -3.85 17.71
C ASP A 568 8.56 -5.14 16.93
N PHE A 569 7.30 -5.35 16.57
CA PHE A 569 6.83 -6.53 15.85
C PHE A 569 5.60 -6.17 15.00
N HIS A 570 5.40 -6.91 13.92
CA HIS A 570 4.18 -6.82 13.12
C HIS A 570 3.04 -7.60 13.79
N SER A 571 3.28 -8.87 14.13
CA SER A 571 2.37 -9.68 14.92
C SER A 571 3.04 -10.09 16.24
N GLY A 572 2.29 -9.94 17.36
CA GLY A 572 2.85 -10.20 18.69
C GLY A 572 3.09 -11.68 18.98
N PRO A 573 3.99 -11.98 19.93
CA PRO A 573 4.66 -11.03 20.82
C PRO A 573 6.09 -10.63 20.39
N THR A 574 6.64 -11.16 19.29
CA THR A 574 8.06 -10.96 18.93
C THR A 574 8.26 -10.87 17.41
N SER A 575 9.34 -10.21 17.00
CA SER A 575 9.93 -10.29 15.66
C SER A 575 11.41 -10.65 15.75
N PHE A 576 12.10 -10.80 14.62
CA PHE A 576 13.54 -10.95 14.55
C PHE A 576 14.22 -9.66 14.12
N THR A 577 15.35 -9.32 14.73
CA THR A 577 16.22 -8.22 14.32
C THR A 577 17.69 -8.63 14.41
N ASP A 578 18.53 -8.06 13.56
CA ASP A 578 19.99 -8.27 13.57
C ASP A 578 20.70 -7.50 14.69
N SER A 579 20.03 -6.52 15.31
CA SER A 579 20.61 -5.56 16.25
C SER A 579 19.65 -5.16 17.37
N LYS A 580 19.22 -6.10 18.20
CA LYS A 580 18.21 -5.94 19.28
C LYS A 580 18.46 -4.80 20.25
N SER A 581 19.71 -4.45 20.54
CA SER A 581 20.07 -3.50 21.61
C SER A 581 20.63 -2.18 21.08
N GLY A 582 20.29 -1.79 19.87
CA GLY A 582 20.77 -0.58 19.22
C GLY A 582 21.13 -0.79 17.76
N ASN A 583 22.11 -0.04 17.25
CA ASN A 583 22.49 -0.15 15.84
C ASN A 583 23.33 -1.40 15.56
N TYR A 584 23.31 -1.85 14.29
CA TYR A 584 24.25 -2.88 13.85
C TYR A 584 25.71 -2.37 13.92
N ALA A 585 26.68 -3.28 13.86
CA ALA A 585 28.10 -2.94 13.94
C ALA A 585 28.68 -2.58 12.56
N ASN A 586 29.76 -1.78 12.54
CA ASN A 586 30.59 -1.57 11.35
C ASN A 586 31.29 -2.85 10.91
N ASN A 587 31.52 -3.02 9.60
CA ASN A 587 32.16 -4.19 8.99
C ASN A 587 31.47 -5.51 9.37
N ALA A 588 30.18 -5.47 9.54
CA ALA A 588 29.40 -6.62 9.96
C ALA A 588 28.96 -7.50 8.78
N THR A 589 28.87 -8.78 9.07
CA THR A 589 28.10 -9.76 8.31
C THR A 589 27.35 -10.62 9.31
N VAL A 590 26.03 -10.40 9.38
CA VAL A 590 25.17 -11.01 10.39
C VAL A 590 24.09 -11.83 9.69
N THR A 591 24.05 -13.13 9.94
CA THR A 591 23.15 -14.03 9.20
C THR A 591 22.20 -14.79 10.10
N MET A 592 20.98 -15.01 9.59
CA MET A 592 19.98 -15.92 10.15
C MET A 592 19.54 -16.87 9.02
N ALA A 593 19.95 -18.13 9.09
CA ALA A 593 19.67 -19.12 8.05
C ALA A 593 18.84 -20.29 8.61
N THR A 594 17.92 -20.85 7.80
CA THR A 594 17.14 -22.03 8.23
C THR A 594 18.08 -23.18 8.61
N THR A 595 17.86 -23.76 9.79
CA THR A 595 18.68 -24.87 10.31
C THR A 595 18.55 -26.11 9.43
N ASN A 596 17.31 -26.48 9.11
CA ASN A 596 16.98 -27.62 8.27
C ASN A 596 16.52 -27.17 6.87
N PRO A 597 16.72 -27.99 5.84
CA PRO A 597 16.14 -27.75 4.53
C PRO A 597 14.62 -27.81 4.58
N ILE A 598 13.98 -26.93 3.83
CA ILE A 598 12.52 -26.90 3.62
C ILE A 598 12.23 -27.61 2.30
N SER A 599 11.40 -28.66 2.33
CA SER A 599 11.04 -29.41 1.12
C SER A 599 9.92 -28.72 0.37
N LEU A 600 10.15 -28.39 -0.89
CA LEU A 600 9.14 -27.90 -1.83
C LEU A 600 8.70 -28.98 -2.82
N VAL A 601 9.01 -30.27 -2.53
CA VAL A 601 8.63 -31.41 -3.38
C VAL A 601 7.11 -31.55 -3.41
N GLY A 602 6.54 -31.66 -4.60
CA GLY A 602 5.10 -31.76 -4.82
C GLY A 602 4.38 -30.41 -4.96
N TYR A 603 5.08 -29.29 -4.79
CA TYR A 603 4.47 -27.96 -4.92
C TYR A 603 4.95 -27.24 -6.18
N SER A 604 4.01 -26.71 -6.97
CA SER A 604 4.31 -26.01 -8.25
C SER A 604 4.56 -24.51 -8.07
N ASN A 605 3.85 -23.85 -7.16
CA ASN A 605 3.85 -22.39 -7.00
C ASN A 605 4.06 -21.96 -5.53
N PRO A 606 5.13 -22.42 -4.86
CA PRO A 606 5.39 -21.97 -3.49
C PRO A 606 5.76 -20.48 -3.48
N LYS A 607 5.27 -19.77 -2.45
CA LYS A 607 5.52 -18.33 -2.23
C LYS A 607 6.10 -18.14 -0.83
N LEU A 608 7.24 -17.46 -0.76
CA LEU A 608 7.75 -16.94 0.50
C LEU A 608 7.02 -15.64 0.83
N SER A 609 6.52 -15.51 2.04
CA SER A 609 5.93 -14.28 2.57
C SER A 609 6.53 -13.97 3.92
N PHE A 610 6.80 -12.69 4.19
CA PHE A 610 7.22 -12.20 5.48
C PHE A 610 6.92 -10.71 5.60
N TRP A 611 6.81 -10.23 6.83
CA TRP A 611 6.73 -8.79 7.10
C TRP A 611 8.12 -8.27 7.43
N THR A 612 8.42 -7.04 6.99
CA THR A 612 9.77 -6.48 7.14
C THR A 612 9.75 -4.96 7.22
N LYS A 613 10.73 -4.43 7.94
CA LYS A 613 11.12 -3.02 7.96
C LYS A 613 12.63 -2.94 8.13
N TRP A 614 13.25 -1.85 7.72
CA TRP A 614 14.70 -1.70 7.83
C TRP A 614 15.14 -0.25 7.91
N SER A 615 16.34 -0.06 8.47
CA SER A 615 17.10 1.18 8.43
C SER A 615 18.57 0.84 8.28
N THR A 616 19.14 1.11 7.10
CA THR A 616 20.55 0.89 6.76
C THR A 616 21.15 2.10 6.07
N GLU A 617 22.48 2.24 6.06
CA GLU A 617 23.12 3.29 5.26
C GLU A 617 22.83 3.06 3.77
N SER A 618 22.24 4.09 3.12
CA SER A 618 21.90 4.02 1.69
C SER A 618 23.16 3.85 0.85
N ASP A 619 23.07 3.03 -0.20
CA ASP A 619 24.13 2.73 -1.16
C ASP A 619 25.35 1.96 -0.63
N TYR A 620 25.54 1.81 0.68
CA TYR A 620 26.71 1.19 1.28
C TYR A 620 26.39 -0.08 2.06
N ASP A 621 25.37 -0.06 2.92
CA ASP A 621 24.94 -1.18 3.75
C ASP A 621 23.65 -1.79 3.23
N CYS A 622 23.39 -3.07 3.53
CA CYS A 622 22.17 -3.71 3.04
C CYS A 622 21.77 -4.97 3.80
N GLY A 623 20.46 -5.25 3.77
CA GLY A 623 19.91 -6.57 3.98
C GLY A 623 19.84 -7.36 2.67
N VAL A 624 20.20 -8.64 2.70
CA VAL A 624 20.13 -9.56 1.55
C VAL A 624 19.37 -10.81 1.93
N LEU A 625 18.26 -11.08 1.27
CA LEU A 625 17.58 -12.36 1.37
C LEU A 625 18.17 -13.34 0.36
N MET A 626 18.56 -14.51 0.80
CA MET A 626 19.23 -15.49 -0.05
C MET A 626 18.59 -16.88 0.05
N ILE A 627 18.69 -17.66 -1.01
CA ILE A 627 18.23 -19.03 -1.10
C ILE A 627 19.37 -19.98 -1.49
N SER A 628 19.32 -21.20 -0.98
CA SER A 628 20.23 -22.29 -1.34
C SER A 628 19.44 -23.55 -1.68
N THR A 629 19.85 -24.25 -2.74
CA THR A 629 19.31 -25.57 -3.14
C THR A 629 20.27 -26.72 -2.85
N ASN A 630 21.43 -26.45 -2.23
CA ASN A 630 22.47 -27.43 -1.93
C ASN A 630 22.88 -27.42 -0.44
N ASN A 631 21.87 -27.31 0.43
CA ASN A 631 21.99 -27.34 1.89
C ASN A 631 22.91 -26.25 2.49
N GLY A 632 22.96 -25.07 1.83
CA GLY A 632 23.75 -23.93 2.32
C GLY A 632 25.20 -23.87 1.80
N SER A 633 25.59 -24.75 0.87
CA SER A 633 26.94 -24.71 0.28
C SER A 633 27.15 -23.53 -0.65
N THR A 634 26.10 -23.09 -1.39
CA THR A 634 26.08 -21.87 -2.17
C THR A 634 24.73 -21.13 -1.98
N TRP A 635 24.74 -19.82 -2.15
CA TRP A 635 23.61 -18.95 -1.92
C TRP A 635 23.38 -18.01 -3.10
N THR A 636 22.12 -17.83 -3.47
CA THR A 636 21.68 -16.89 -4.51
C THR A 636 20.76 -15.87 -3.89
N ALA A 637 20.98 -14.57 -4.16
CA ALA A 637 20.10 -13.51 -3.67
C ALA A 637 18.72 -13.57 -4.36
N LEU A 638 17.67 -13.39 -3.59
CA LEU A 638 16.28 -13.36 -4.06
C LEU A 638 15.82 -11.91 -4.28
N ALA A 639 15.25 -11.65 -5.45
CA ALA A 639 14.59 -10.38 -5.73
C ALA A 639 13.14 -10.42 -5.23
N GLY A 640 12.74 -9.40 -4.49
CA GLY A 640 11.37 -9.16 -4.06
C GLY A 640 10.84 -7.82 -4.57
N SER A 641 9.58 -7.53 -4.27
CA SER A 641 8.93 -6.28 -4.65
C SER A 641 9.49 -5.06 -3.92
N LEU A 642 10.10 -5.28 -2.75
CA LEU A 642 10.67 -4.24 -1.90
C LEU A 642 12.20 -4.10 -2.07
N THR A 643 12.85 -4.98 -2.85
CA THR A 643 14.29 -4.93 -3.09
C THR A 643 14.65 -3.87 -4.14
N LYS A 644 15.86 -3.32 -4.03
CA LYS A 644 16.48 -2.44 -5.03
C LYS A 644 17.76 -3.09 -5.56
N PRO A 645 18.24 -2.69 -6.76
CA PRO A 645 19.57 -3.09 -7.23
C PRO A 645 20.66 -2.48 -6.33
N ALA A 646 21.62 -3.30 -5.89
CA ALA A 646 22.78 -2.86 -5.13
C ALA A 646 23.62 -1.85 -5.92
N SER A 647 24.13 -0.84 -5.23
CA SER A 647 24.95 0.25 -5.81
C SER A 647 26.31 -0.21 -6.37
N GLY A 648 26.87 -1.27 -5.82
CA GLY A 648 28.26 -1.70 -6.05
C GLY A 648 29.25 -1.06 -5.08
N LEU A 649 28.78 -0.20 -4.16
CA LEU A 649 29.62 0.46 -3.14
C LEU A 649 29.54 -0.30 -1.81
N GLY A 650 30.45 0.01 -0.88
CA GLY A 650 30.48 -0.57 0.47
C GLY A 650 30.33 -2.09 0.47
N LYS A 651 29.30 -2.58 1.12
CA LYS A 651 28.91 -4.01 1.16
C LYS A 651 27.79 -4.39 0.22
N GLN A 652 27.27 -3.44 -0.56
CA GLN A 652 26.28 -3.69 -1.61
C GLN A 652 26.92 -4.28 -2.87
N THR A 653 27.66 -5.35 -2.75
CA THR A 653 28.39 -6.01 -3.84
C THR A 653 27.90 -7.45 -4.05
N PRO A 654 27.81 -7.90 -5.33
CA PRO A 654 28.08 -7.19 -6.59
C PRO A 654 26.98 -6.16 -6.92
N ALA A 655 27.32 -5.14 -7.72
CA ALA A 655 26.37 -4.17 -8.23
C ALA A 655 25.19 -4.86 -8.94
N GLY A 656 23.98 -4.34 -8.73
CA GLY A 656 22.75 -4.91 -9.27
C GLY A 656 22.17 -6.11 -8.52
N MET A 657 22.84 -6.62 -7.47
CA MET A 657 22.26 -7.64 -6.59
C MET A 657 21.01 -7.11 -5.89
N PRO A 658 19.92 -7.87 -5.76
CA PRO A 658 18.73 -7.42 -5.04
C PRO A 658 19.03 -7.26 -3.54
N VAL A 659 18.76 -6.06 -3.00
CA VAL A 659 19.02 -5.70 -1.60
C VAL A 659 17.88 -4.91 -0.99
N TYR A 660 17.74 -4.98 0.33
CA TYR A 660 16.96 -4.05 1.16
C TYR A 660 17.93 -2.99 1.68
N GLU A 661 17.75 -1.73 1.29
CA GLU A 661 18.67 -0.65 1.62
C GLU A 661 17.94 0.67 1.90
N GLY A 662 18.63 1.61 2.58
CA GLY A 662 18.08 2.88 3.00
C GLY A 662 17.09 2.72 4.16
N VAL A 663 15.98 3.47 4.17
CA VAL A 663 15.05 3.49 5.30
C VAL A 663 13.64 3.08 4.85
N SER A 664 13.06 2.13 5.56
CA SER A 664 11.65 1.74 5.50
C SER A 664 11.13 1.51 6.91
N SER A 665 10.65 2.57 7.56
CA SER A 665 10.30 2.58 8.98
C SER A 665 9.01 1.83 9.32
N ASN A 666 8.11 1.66 8.35
CA ASN A 666 6.84 0.97 8.53
C ASN A 666 6.95 -0.48 8.10
N TRP A 667 6.28 -1.38 8.82
CA TRP A 667 6.14 -2.77 8.43
C TRP A 667 5.49 -2.89 7.07
N LYS A 668 6.13 -3.64 6.16
CA LYS A 668 5.64 -3.96 4.81
C LYS A 668 5.68 -5.45 4.59
N GLN A 669 4.70 -5.98 3.89
CA GLN A 669 4.71 -7.37 3.49
C GLN A 669 5.51 -7.56 2.21
N GLU A 670 6.48 -8.49 2.25
CA GLU A 670 7.19 -8.97 1.07
C GLU A 670 6.62 -10.33 0.65
N GLN A 671 6.42 -10.51 -0.64
CA GLN A 671 6.01 -11.79 -1.22
C GLN A 671 6.87 -12.11 -2.43
N ILE A 672 7.54 -13.28 -2.38
CA ILE A 672 8.48 -13.72 -3.41
C ILE A 672 8.05 -15.07 -3.97
N SER A 673 7.90 -15.18 -5.28
CA SER A 673 7.64 -16.45 -5.94
C SER A 673 8.86 -17.36 -5.84
N LEU A 674 8.66 -18.57 -5.35
CA LEU A 674 9.67 -19.63 -5.32
C LEU A 674 9.42 -20.70 -6.41
N SER A 675 8.62 -20.38 -7.45
CA SER A 675 8.29 -21.33 -8.53
C SER A 675 9.53 -21.86 -9.26
N ALA A 676 10.60 -21.06 -9.36
CA ALA A 676 11.88 -21.49 -9.91
C ALA A 676 12.58 -22.59 -9.07
N TYR A 677 12.17 -22.76 -7.82
CA TYR A 677 12.69 -23.73 -6.86
C TYR A 677 11.67 -24.82 -6.54
N ALA A 678 10.59 -24.91 -7.30
CA ALA A 678 9.58 -25.96 -7.17
C ALA A 678 10.20 -27.35 -7.25
N ASN A 679 9.66 -28.31 -6.47
CA ASN A 679 10.15 -29.67 -6.38
C ASN A 679 11.59 -29.83 -5.86
N GLN A 680 12.16 -28.82 -5.22
CA GLN A 680 13.50 -28.86 -4.63
C GLN A 680 13.42 -28.74 -3.09
N SER A 681 14.52 -29.07 -2.42
CA SER A 681 14.72 -28.74 -1.01
C SER A 681 15.57 -27.48 -0.94
N ILE A 682 15.12 -26.49 -0.17
CA ILE A 682 15.75 -25.17 -0.09
C ILE A 682 16.13 -24.81 1.34
N LYS A 683 17.08 -23.90 1.47
CA LYS A 683 17.32 -23.13 2.70
C LYS A 683 17.18 -21.64 2.40
N LEU A 684 16.70 -20.88 3.38
CA LEU A 684 16.62 -19.42 3.34
C LEU A 684 17.66 -18.82 4.27
N LYS A 685 18.17 -17.63 3.92
CA LYS A 685 19.10 -16.86 4.74
C LYS A 685 18.80 -15.38 4.64
N PHE A 686 18.61 -14.74 5.78
CA PHE A 686 18.59 -13.29 5.95
C PHE A 686 19.98 -12.86 6.39
N GLU A 687 20.59 -11.93 5.67
CA GLU A 687 21.96 -11.50 5.89
C GLU A 687 22.05 -9.97 5.86
N LEU A 688 22.42 -9.34 7.00
CA LEU A 688 22.81 -7.94 7.04
C LEU A 688 24.29 -7.81 6.75
N ARG A 689 24.67 -6.86 5.91
CA ARG A 689 26.03 -6.48 5.57
C ARG A 689 26.26 -5.01 5.79
N SER A 690 27.33 -4.64 6.49
CA SER A 690 27.74 -3.24 6.70
C SER A 690 29.22 -3.03 6.44
N ASP A 691 29.56 -1.80 6.00
CA ASP A 691 30.95 -1.39 5.81
C ASP A 691 31.54 -0.68 7.05
N VAL A 692 32.52 0.20 6.88
CA VAL A 692 33.20 0.95 7.97
C VAL A 692 32.47 2.25 8.34
N GLY A 693 31.42 2.62 7.60
CA GLY A 693 30.79 3.93 7.61
C GLY A 693 29.76 4.11 8.72
N LEU A 694 28.58 4.58 8.35
CA LEU A 694 27.47 4.86 9.28
C LEU A 694 26.74 3.56 9.64
N VAL A 695 26.19 3.53 10.84
CA VAL A 695 25.36 2.42 11.33
C VAL A 695 23.95 2.92 11.67
N ALA A 696 22.96 2.06 11.52
CA ALA A 696 21.58 2.37 11.79
C ALA A 696 20.88 1.23 12.56
N ASP A 697 19.57 1.33 12.79
CA ASP A 697 18.77 0.40 13.60
C ASP A 697 18.73 -1.04 13.04
N GLY A 698 19.01 -1.23 11.75
CA GLY A 698 19.13 -2.54 11.13
C GLY A 698 17.87 -3.06 10.47
N TRP A 699 17.73 -4.38 10.40
CA TRP A 699 16.71 -5.09 9.65
C TRP A 699 15.82 -5.92 10.57
N TYR A 700 14.50 -5.74 10.41
CA TYR A 700 13.49 -6.48 11.16
C TYR A 700 12.71 -7.38 10.21
N VAL A 701 12.42 -8.61 10.63
CA VAL A 701 11.58 -9.56 9.91
C VAL A 701 10.62 -10.28 10.86
N ASP A 702 9.40 -10.53 10.38
CA ASP A 702 8.32 -11.15 11.15
C ASP A 702 7.41 -11.99 10.25
N ASP A 703 6.60 -12.90 10.83
CA ASP A 703 5.63 -13.72 10.11
C ASP A 703 6.21 -14.46 8.90
N ILE A 704 7.39 -15.05 9.03
CA ILE A 704 8.07 -15.72 7.92
C ILE A 704 7.36 -17.04 7.61
N GLY A 705 6.88 -17.21 6.38
CA GLY A 705 6.22 -18.42 5.95
C GLY A 705 6.42 -18.72 4.47
N ILE A 706 6.49 -20.00 4.11
CA ILE A 706 6.33 -20.45 2.73
C ILE A 706 4.95 -21.07 2.60
N MET A 707 4.14 -20.48 1.72
CA MET A 707 2.77 -20.89 1.48
C MET A 707 2.58 -21.40 0.05
N VAL A 708 1.61 -22.28 -0.10
CA VAL A 708 1.04 -22.72 -1.37
C VAL A 708 -0.47 -22.53 -1.31
N TYR A 709 -1.09 -22.30 -2.45
CA TYR A 709 -2.53 -22.31 -2.53
C TYR A 709 -2.98 -23.68 -3.00
N SER A 710 -3.89 -24.29 -2.25
CA SER A 710 -4.55 -25.53 -2.61
C SER A 710 -6.04 -25.28 -2.86
N ALA A 711 -6.68 -26.19 -3.57
CA ALA A 711 -8.13 -26.13 -3.61
C ALA A 711 -8.71 -26.42 -2.22
N VAL A 712 -9.91 -25.92 -1.95
CA VAL A 712 -10.62 -26.26 -0.72
C VAL A 712 -10.84 -27.76 -0.71
N PRO A 713 -10.43 -28.49 0.35
CA PRO A 713 -10.72 -29.91 0.46
C PRO A 713 -12.22 -30.17 0.39
N VAL A 714 -12.61 -31.39 -0.03
CA VAL A 714 -14.01 -31.83 -0.09
C VAL A 714 -14.72 -31.51 1.23
N GLU A 715 -15.75 -30.69 1.16
CA GLU A 715 -16.56 -30.34 2.31
C GLU A 715 -17.79 -31.26 2.35
N LEU A 716 -17.81 -32.19 3.30
CA LEU A 716 -18.98 -33.02 3.54
C LEU A 716 -20.07 -32.16 4.18
N VAL A 717 -21.21 -32.03 3.52
CA VAL A 717 -22.33 -31.19 3.98
C VAL A 717 -23.20 -31.99 4.97
N SER A 718 -23.39 -33.27 4.68
CA SER A 718 -24.22 -34.17 5.51
C SER A 718 -23.71 -35.58 5.44
N PHE A 719 -23.85 -36.33 6.56
CA PHE A 719 -23.69 -37.75 6.60
C PHE A 719 -24.69 -38.31 7.61
N THR A 720 -25.67 -39.05 7.12
CA THR A 720 -26.77 -39.58 7.90
C THR A 720 -26.97 -41.08 7.60
N GLY A 721 -27.59 -41.79 8.50
CA GLY A 721 -27.92 -43.19 8.31
C GLY A 721 -29.20 -43.57 9.02
N ASN A 722 -29.94 -44.52 8.43
CA ASN A 722 -31.11 -45.14 9.03
C ASN A 722 -31.13 -46.64 8.74
N ILE A 723 -31.95 -47.40 9.47
CA ILE A 723 -32.20 -48.81 9.24
C ILE A 723 -33.70 -49.05 9.03
N SER A 724 -34.02 -49.86 8.04
CA SER A 724 -35.40 -50.25 7.74
C SER A 724 -35.40 -51.69 7.20
N GLY A 725 -36.16 -52.58 7.87
CA GLY A 725 -36.24 -53.95 7.46
C GLY A 725 -34.91 -54.74 7.44
N GLY A 726 -33.97 -54.36 8.31
CA GLY A 726 -32.61 -54.93 8.35
C GLY A 726 -31.64 -54.36 7.30
N MET A 727 -32.11 -53.45 6.47
CA MET A 727 -31.29 -52.72 5.52
C MET A 727 -30.84 -51.41 6.13
N VAL A 728 -29.55 -51.18 6.31
CA VAL A 728 -28.96 -49.90 6.65
C VAL A 728 -28.82 -49.12 5.37
N ASN A 729 -29.27 -47.87 5.39
CA ASN A 729 -29.13 -46.90 4.34
C ASN A 729 -28.30 -45.72 4.88
N LEU A 730 -27.23 -45.40 4.21
CA LEU A 730 -26.36 -44.28 4.49
C LEU A 730 -26.46 -43.29 3.34
N ASP A 731 -26.72 -42.05 3.67
CA ASP A 731 -26.80 -40.93 2.73
C ASP A 731 -25.82 -39.84 3.16
N TRP A 732 -25.06 -39.36 2.19
CA TRP A 732 -24.18 -38.18 2.42
C TRP A 732 -24.14 -37.28 1.20
N SER A 733 -23.85 -36.04 1.44
CA SER A 733 -23.68 -35.06 0.38
C SER A 733 -22.36 -34.26 0.58
N THR A 734 -21.76 -33.89 -0.54
CA THR A 734 -20.62 -33.03 -0.61
C THR A 734 -21.01 -31.70 -1.24
N ALA A 735 -20.44 -30.57 -0.78
CA ALA A 735 -20.62 -29.27 -1.43
C ALA A 735 -19.77 -29.18 -2.71
N THR A 736 -18.52 -29.64 -2.60
CA THR A 736 -17.57 -29.70 -3.70
C THR A 736 -16.69 -30.95 -3.53
N GLU A 737 -16.12 -31.43 -4.62
CA GLU A 737 -15.16 -32.52 -4.61
C GLU A 737 -13.94 -32.13 -5.43
N LEU A 738 -12.78 -32.31 -4.87
CA LEU A 738 -11.53 -32.10 -5.58
C LEU A 738 -10.63 -33.32 -5.38
N ASN A 739 -10.12 -33.84 -6.48
CA ASN A 739 -9.20 -34.98 -6.48
C ASN A 739 -9.72 -36.21 -5.73
N ASN A 740 -11.04 -36.26 -5.44
CA ASN A 740 -11.68 -37.31 -4.65
C ASN A 740 -11.82 -38.59 -5.51
N ARG A 741 -11.08 -39.64 -5.11
CA ARG A 741 -11.20 -40.99 -5.73
C ARG A 741 -12.50 -41.69 -5.31
N GLY A 742 -12.92 -41.50 -4.06
CA GLY A 742 -14.13 -42.10 -3.53
C GLY A 742 -14.16 -42.20 -2.02
N PHE A 743 -15.28 -42.76 -1.55
CA PHE A 743 -15.53 -42.98 -0.14
C PHE A 743 -15.52 -44.49 0.17
N GLU A 744 -14.58 -44.89 1.04
CA GLU A 744 -14.64 -46.22 1.68
C GLU A 744 -15.58 -46.14 2.88
N VAL A 745 -16.71 -46.84 2.78
CA VAL A 745 -17.68 -46.92 3.88
C VAL A 745 -17.17 -47.96 4.87
N GLN A 746 -16.96 -47.55 6.09
CA GLN A 746 -16.47 -48.43 7.17
C GLN A 746 -17.53 -48.56 8.26
N ARG A 747 -17.66 -49.80 8.78
CA ARG A 747 -18.61 -50.18 9.85
C ARG A 747 -17.85 -50.67 11.08
N SER A 748 -18.38 -50.38 12.27
CA SER A 748 -17.93 -50.92 13.54
C SER A 748 -19.13 -51.33 14.40
N LEU A 749 -18.99 -52.46 15.13
CA LEU A 749 -20.00 -52.93 16.09
C LEU A 749 -19.61 -52.56 17.54
N ASN A 750 -18.39 -52.15 17.80
CA ASN A 750 -17.87 -51.90 19.13
C ASN A 750 -17.13 -50.55 19.28
N GLY A 751 -17.06 -49.77 18.17
CA GLY A 751 -16.41 -48.45 18.13
C GLY A 751 -14.88 -48.50 18.07
N SER A 752 -14.25 -49.67 18.22
CA SER A 752 -12.78 -49.82 18.23
C SER A 752 -12.23 -50.48 16.96
N GLU A 753 -12.92 -51.46 16.41
CA GLU A 753 -12.54 -52.15 15.20
C GLU A 753 -13.43 -51.75 14.02
N TRP A 754 -12.82 -51.31 12.91
CA TRP A 754 -13.49 -50.82 11.72
C TRP A 754 -13.27 -51.73 10.53
N PHE A 755 -14.36 -52.13 9.89
CA PHE A 755 -14.35 -53.01 8.71
C PHE A 755 -14.89 -52.27 7.51
N THR A 756 -14.26 -52.44 6.35
CA THR A 756 -14.77 -51.91 5.09
C THR A 756 -16.06 -52.59 4.70
N ALA A 757 -17.15 -51.81 4.65
CA ALA A 757 -18.47 -52.27 4.21
C ALA A 757 -18.62 -52.13 2.69
N GLY A 758 -18.04 -51.14 2.09
CA GLY A 758 -18.06 -50.92 0.65
C GLY A 758 -17.20 -49.74 0.22
N PHE A 759 -17.16 -49.47 -1.07
CA PHE A 759 -16.49 -48.34 -1.67
C PHE A 759 -17.40 -47.72 -2.73
N ILE A 760 -17.56 -46.37 -2.65
CA ILE A 760 -18.31 -45.61 -3.64
C ILE A 760 -17.31 -44.73 -4.39
N GLU A 761 -17.16 -45.00 -5.68
CA GLU A 761 -16.27 -44.22 -6.56
C GLU A 761 -16.86 -42.84 -6.81
N CYS A 762 -16.01 -41.83 -6.82
CA CYS A 762 -16.34 -40.48 -7.16
C CYS A 762 -15.80 -40.11 -8.55
N ALA A 763 -16.42 -39.13 -9.18
CA ALA A 763 -16.04 -38.71 -10.54
C ALA A 763 -14.83 -37.72 -10.56
N GLY A 764 -13.98 -37.72 -9.54
CA GLY A 764 -12.80 -36.91 -9.44
C GLY A 764 -13.10 -35.50 -8.89
N THR A 765 -13.01 -34.47 -9.71
CA THR A 765 -13.25 -33.08 -9.31
C THR A 765 -14.67 -32.68 -9.73
N LYS A 766 -15.48 -32.26 -8.76
CA LYS A 766 -16.80 -31.64 -8.95
C LYS A 766 -16.95 -30.38 -8.12
N THR A 767 -17.53 -29.37 -8.72
CA THR A 767 -17.77 -28.06 -8.12
C THR A 767 -19.23 -27.81 -7.74
N SER A 768 -20.08 -28.84 -7.91
CA SER A 768 -21.47 -28.83 -7.49
C SER A 768 -21.72 -29.90 -6.43
N SER A 769 -22.73 -29.66 -5.60
CA SER A 769 -23.13 -30.63 -4.60
C SER A 769 -23.44 -31.98 -5.24
N THR A 770 -22.93 -33.06 -4.66
CA THR A 770 -23.16 -34.43 -5.09
C THR A 770 -23.72 -35.22 -3.93
N ASN A 771 -24.79 -35.98 -4.21
CA ASN A 771 -25.40 -36.88 -3.23
C ASN A 771 -24.95 -38.31 -3.49
N TYR A 772 -24.63 -39.02 -2.44
CA TYR A 772 -24.22 -40.40 -2.43
C TYR A 772 -25.11 -41.23 -1.55
N HIS A 773 -25.25 -42.47 -1.94
CA HIS A 773 -26.05 -43.45 -1.20
C HIS A 773 -25.27 -44.77 -1.11
N PHE A 774 -25.32 -45.40 0.05
CA PHE A 774 -24.83 -46.76 0.27
C PHE A 774 -25.82 -47.53 1.10
N SER A 775 -26.10 -48.78 0.73
CA SER A 775 -26.93 -49.65 1.53
C SER A 775 -26.30 -51.02 1.73
N GLU A 776 -26.46 -51.58 2.93
CA GLU A 776 -26.11 -52.95 3.24
C GLU A 776 -27.12 -53.58 4.17
N GLN A 777 -27.31 -54.91 4.01
CA GLN A 777 -28.11 -55.70 4.95
C GLN A 777 -27.26 -56.02 6.18
N VAL A 778 -27.76 -55.66 7.34
CA VAL A 778 -27.14 -55.99 8.61
C VAL A 778 -28.04 -56.88 9.45
N ALA A 779 -27.39 -57.65 10.31
CA ALA A 779 -28.08 -58.51 11.24
C ALA A 779 -27.42 -58.34 12.61
N GLY A 780 -28.23 -58.18 13.66
CA GLY A 780 -27.75 -57.99 15.04
C GLY A 780 -28.54 -56.91 15.74
N THR A 781 -28.60 -57.03 17.07
CA THR A 781 -29.20 -56.02 17.93
C THR A 781 -28.09 -55.17 18.56
N GLY A 782 -28.30 -53.86 18.68
CA GLY A 782 -27.37 -52.91 19.26
C GLY A 782 -26.96 -51.80 18.34
N THR A 783 -26.04 -50.96 18.80
CA THR A 783 -25.53 -49.79 18.05
C THR A 783 -24.50 -50.22 17.01
N ILE A 784 -24.76 -49.90 15.76
CA ILE A 784 -23.82 -50.08 14.65
C ILE A 784 -23.31 -48.69 14.27
N GLN A 785 -21.99 -48.56 14.20
CA GLN A 785 -21.35 -47.28 13.81
C GLN A 785 -20.87 -47.34 12.38
N TYR A 786 -21.08 -46.26 11.63
CA TYR A 786 -20.54 -46.07 10.29
C TYR A 786 -19.72 -44.80 10.20
N ARG A 787 -18.61 -44.89 9.47
CA ARG A 787 -17.81 -43.69 9.08
C ARG A 787 -17.45 -43.79 7.61
N LEU A 788 -17.20 -42.64 7.02
CA LEU A 788 -16.63 -42.54 5.67
C LEU A 788 -15.14 -42.31 5.77
N LYS A 789 -14.35 -43.04 5.01
CA LYS A 789 -12.95 -42.74 4.74
C LYS A 789 -12.91 -42.24 3.30
N GLN A 790 -12.87 -40.92 3.15
CA GLN A 790 -12.62 -40.24 1.87
C GLN A 790 -11.19 -40.50 1.45
N ILE A 791 -10.97 -40.89 0.20
CA ILE A 791 -9.64 -41.21 -0.34
C ILE A 791 -9.47 -40.42 -1.62
N ASP A 792 -8.37 -39.63 -1.69
CA ASP A 792 -8.01 -38.87 -2.87
C ASP A 792 -7.18 -39.70 -3.86
N PHE A 793 -7.03 -39.23 -5.11
CA PHE A 793 -6.29 -39.98 -6.13
C PHE A 793 -4.80 -40.13 -5.82
N ASP A 794 -4.25 -39.26 -4.97
CA ASP A 794 -2.86 -39.33 -4.48
C ASP A 794 -2.69 -40.30 -3.30
N GLY A 795 -3.81 -40.91 -2.79
CA GLY A 795 -3.83 -41.86 -1.69
C GLY A 795 -3.94 -41.21 -0.30
N THR A 796 -3.97 -39.89 -0.20
CA THR A 796 -4.32 -39.23 1.06
C THR A 796 -5.77 -39.49 1.42
N TYR A 797 -6.10 -39.47 2.73
CA TYR A 797 -7.46 -39.77 3.17
C TYR A 797 -7.86 -38.95 4.40
N LYS A 798 -9.19 -38.79 4.57
CA LYS A 798 -9.82 -38.14 5.71
C LYS A 798 -11.02 -38.97 6.19
N PHE A 799 -11.23 -39.03 7.51
CA PHE A 799 -12.39 -39.65 8.10
C PHE A 799 -13.52 -38.66 8.38
N HIS A 800 -14.79 -39.12 8.15
CA HIS A 800 -16.00 -38.39 8.46
C HIS A 800 -16.98 -39.27 9.26
N GLY A 801 -17.64 -38.74 10.24
CA GLY A 801 -18.51 -39.46 11.17
C GLY A 801 -17.82 -39.78 12.50
N PRO A 802 -18.24 -40.78 13.28
CA PRO A 802 -19.22 -41.79 12.92
C PRO A 802 -20.69 -41.37 13.06
N VAL A 803 -21.56 -42.10 12.33
CA VAL A 803 -23.01 -42.07 12.51
C VAL A 803 -23.40 -43.37 13.25
N ASN A 804 -24.21 -43.25 14.28
CA ASN A 804 -24.71 -44.36 15.07
C ASN A 804 -26.10 -44.80 14.59
N ILE A 805 -26.30 -46.09 14.37
CA ILE A 805 -27.58 -46.69 13.95
C ILE A 805 -27.95 -47.77 14.94
N GLU A 806 -29.11 -47.65 15.56
CA GLU A 806 -29.63 -48.66 16.44
C GLU A 806 -30.33 -49.76 15.64
N SER A 807 -29.88 -51.02 15.79
CA SER A 807 -30.47 -52.19 15.13
C SER A 807 -31.17 -53.08 16.14
N ASP A 808 -32.40 -53.44 15.80
CA ASP A 808 -33.25 -54.42 16.53
C ASP A 808 -33.49 -55.72 15.72
N VAL A 809 -32.72 -55.91 14.64
CA VAL A 809 -32.93 -57.01 13.70
C VAL A 809 -32.45 -58.38 14.26
N VAL A 810 -33.32 -59.29 14.39
CA VAL A 810 -33.03 -60.67 14.82
C VAL A 810 -32.20 -61.39 13.75
N LEU A 811 -31.05 -61.92 14.13
CA LEU A 811 -30.15 -62.66 13.28
C LEU A 811 -30.80 -63.96 12.70
N SER A 812 -30.57 -64.18 11.42
CA SER A 812 -30.74 -65.49 10.80
C SER A 812 -29.40 -66.10 10.42
N TYR A 813 -29.25 -67.46 10.44
CA TYR A 813 -28.08 -68.06 9.88
C TYR A 813 -28.04 -67.81 8.38
N ASP A 814 -26.87 -67.38 7.87
CA ASP A 814 -26.66 -67.22 6.44
C ASP A 814 -25.16 -67.37 6.08
N LEU A 815 -24.93 -67.86 4.87
CA LEU A 815 -23.58 -67.94 4.27
C LEU A 815 -23.60 -67.13 2.98
N MET A 816 -22.72 -66.22 2.85
CA MET A 816 -22.69 -65.25 1.73
C MET A 816 -21.68 -65.71 0.66
N GLN A 817 -21.85 -65.12 -0.55
CA GLN A 817 -20.92 -65.39 -1.66
C GLN A 817 -19.55 -64.78 -1.32
N ASN A 818 -18.51 -65.61 -1.54
CA ASN A 818 -17.13 -65.11 -1.33
C ASN A 818 -16.78 -63.97 -2.29
N TYR A 819 -16.00 -63.06 -1.81
CA TYR A 819 -15.51 -61.94 -2.61
C TYR A 819 -14.01 -61.66 -2.37
N PRO A 820 -13.22 -61.48 -3.47
CA PRO A 820 -13.63 -61.56 -4.87
C PRO A 820 -13.99 -63.02 -5.28
N ASN A 821 -14.78 -63.16 -6.34
CA ASN A 821 -15.10 -64.46 -6.98
C ASN A 821 -15.35 -64.16 -8.48
N PRO A 822 -14.51 -64.62 -9.42
CA PRO A 822 -13.28 -65.45 -9.23
C PRO A 822 -12.21 -64.71 -8.37
N PHE A 823 -11.29 -65.51 -7.77
CA PHE A 823 -10.26 -64.95 -6.87
C PHE A 823 -8.86 -65.51 -7.16
N ASN A 824 -7.83 -64.71 -6.85
CA ASN A 824 -6.41 -65.01 -6.93
C ASN A 824 -5.64 -64.00 -6.03
N PRO A 825 -4.80 -64.40 -5.09
CA PRO A 825 -4.69 -65.74 -4.53
C PRO A 825 -5.62 -66.02 -3.33
N GLU A 826 -6.40 -65.03 -2.89
CA GLU A 826 -7.17 -65.00 -1.65
C GLU A 826 -8.59 -64.48 -1.87
N THR A 827 -9.53 -64.99 -1.08
CA THR A 827 -10.94 -64.54 -1.04
C THR A 827 -11.44 -64.51 0.40
N VAL A 828 -12.43 -63.65 0.68
CA VAL A 828 -13.11 -63.58 1.97
C VAL A 828 -14.48 -64.21 1.86
N ILE A 829 -14.83 -65.08 2.80
CA ILE A 829 -16.15 -65.68 2.96
C ILE A 829 -16.81 -65.04 4.18
N ARG A 830 -17.98 -64.47 3.99
CA ARG A 830 -18.78 -63.86 5.06
C ARG A 830 -19.95 -64.73 5.40
N PHE A 831 -20.35 -64.79 6.67
CA PHE A 831 -21.48 -65.55 7.16
C PHE A 831 -22.05 -64.97 8.44
N ASN A 832 -23.32 -65.28 8.69
CA ASN A 832 -24.05 -64.83 9.88
C ASN A 832 -24.42 -66.01 10.74
N THR A 833 -24.38 -65.80 12.06
CA THR A 833 -24.87 -66.78 13.04
C THR A 833 -26.05 -66.19 13.82
N ALA A 834 -27.19 -66.92 13.84
CA ALA A 834 -28.41 -66.47 14.51
C ALA A 834 -28.40 -66.60 16.02
N SER A 835 -27.52 -67.41 16.59
CA SER A 835 -27.31 -67.63 18.01
C SER A 835 -25.88 -68.16 18.28
N ASP A 836 -25.45 -67.95 19.54
CA ASP A 836 -24.20 -68.52 20.03
C ASP A 836 -24.19 -70.06 19.81
N GLY A 837 -23.15 -70.61 19.18
CA GLY A 837 -23.13 -72.06 18.89
C GLY A 837 -21.91 -72.49 18.05
N ASN A 838 -21.78 -73.81 17.87
CA ASN A 838 -20.72 -74.36 17.03
C ASN A 838 -21.04 -74.19 15.54
N VAL A 839 -20.04 -73.66 14.82
CA VAL A 839 -20.07 -73.44 13.36
C VAL A 839 -18.91 -74.19 12.71
N SER A 840 -19.17 -74.83 11.59
CA SER A 840 -18.09 -75.30 10.74
C SER A 840 -18.28 -74.76 9.32
N ILE A 841 -17.13 -74.29 8.72
CA ILE A 841 -17.06 -73.91 7.30
C ILE A 841 -15.97 -74.78 6.68
N ASN A 842 -16.38 -75.65 5.74
CA ASN A 842 -15.50 -76.55 5.03
C ASN A 842 -15.48 -76.20 3.55
N VAL A 843 -14.36 -76.40 2.92
CA VAL A 843 -14.19 -76.29 1.46
C VAL A 843 -14.06 -77.71 0.83
N TYR A 844 -14.69 -77.82 -0.32
CA TYR A 844 -14.74 -79.06 -1.06
C TYR A 844 -14.35 -78.88 -2.52
N ASP A 845 -13.73 -79.90 -3.12
CA ASP A 845 -13.48 -79.94 -4.56
C ASP A 845 -14.77 -80.36 -5.33
N ILE A 846 -14.71 -80.40 -6.67
CA ILE A 846 -15.82 -80.78 -7.52
C ILE A 846 -16.33 -82.24 -7.35
N LEU A 847 -15.53 -83.08 -6.74
CA LEU A 847 -15.84 -84.47 -6.44
C LEU A 847 -16.43 -84.61 -5.05
N GLY A 848 -16.54 -83.57 -4.28
CA GLY A 848 -17.07 -83.60 -2.93
C GLY A 848 -16.05 -83.94 -1.85
N ASN A 849 -14.76 -84.07 -2.18
CA ASN A 849 -13.71 -84.25 -1.17
C ASN A 849 -13.47 -82.94 -0.41
N LYS A 850 -13.37 -83.04 0.91
CA LYS A 850 -13.04 -81.90 1.74
C LYS A 850 -11.54 -81.57 1.57
N VAL A 851 -11.22 -80.33 1.09
CA VAL A 851 -9.89 -79.83 0.82
C VAL A 851 -9.39 -78.89 1.88
N SER A 852 -10.29 -78.23 2.65
CA SER A 852 -9.94 -77.33 3.73
C SER A 852 -11.09 -77.22 4.74
N THR A 853 -10.71 -76.85 6.00
CA THR A 853 -11.65 -76.45 7.03
C THR A 853 -11.27 -75.01 7.45
N LEU A 854 -12.13 -74.03 7.22
CA LEU A 854 -11.86 -72.64 7.48
C LEU A 854 -12.31 -72.23 8.89
N VAL A 855 -13.41 -72.79 9.34
CA VAL A 855 -13.94 -72.55 10.68
C VAL A 855 -14.38 -73.91 11.27
N ASN A 856 -14.09 -74.19 12.53
CA ASN A 856 -14.58 -75.33 13.25
C ASN A 856 -14.54 -75.01 14.77
N GLY A 857 -15.56 -74.41 15.32
CA GLY A 857 -15.61 -74.08 16.70
C GLY A 857 -16.83 -73.29 17.13
N PHE A 858 -16.85 -72.88 18.42
CA PHE A 858 -17.91 -72.09 18.99
C PHE A 858 -17.76 -70.61 18.53
N MET A 859 -18.88 -70.05 18.03
CA MET A 859 -18.93 -68.60 17.62
C MET A 859 -20.11 -67.92 18.30
N LYS A 860 -19.95 -66.64 18.56
CA LYS A 860 -21.00 -65.75 19.05
C LYS A 860 -22.02 -65.46 17.96
N ALA A 861 -23.27 -65.15 18.33
CA ALA A 861 -24.26 -64.61 17.42
C ALA A 861 -23.71 -63.34 16.76
N GLY A 862 -23.83 -63.20 15.42
CA GLY A 862 -23.28 -62.01 14.70
C GLY A 862 -22.81 -62.31 13.30
N GLY A 863 -22.34 -61.25 12.65
CA GLY A 863 -21.68 -61.35 11.35
C GLY A 863 -20.19 -61.70 11.52
N HIS A 864 -19.74 -62.67 10.71
CA HIS A 864 -18.37 -63.20 10.73
C HIS A 864 -17.77 -63.22 9.33
N GLN A 865 -16.43 -63.27 9.28
CA GLN A 865 -15.72 -63.51 8.02
C GLN A 865 -14.48 -64.37 8.23
N VAL A 866 -14.12 -65.10 7.21
CA VAL A 866 -12.92 -65.89 7.18
C VAL A 866 -12.21 -65.77 5.82
N SER A 867 -10.95 -65.58 5.82
CA SER A 867 -10.10 -65.57 4.61
C SER A 867 -9.81 -66.96 4.16
N PHE A 868 -9.83 -67.24 2.85
CA PHE A 868 -9.41 -68.47 2.24
C PHE A 868 -8.34 -68.20 1.19
N LYS A 869 -7.13 -68.73 1.46
CA LYS A 869 -5.99 -68.75 0.55
C LYS A 869 -5.64 -70.24 0.24
N PRO A 870 -5.97 -70.72 -0.97
CA PRO A 870 -5.72 -72.11 -1.31
C PRO A 870 -4.27 -72.42 -1.52
N GLU A 871 -3.69 -73.19 -0.65
CA GLU A 871 -2.32 -73.67 -0.78
C GLU A 871 -2.34 -75.14 -1.39
N GLY A 872 -1.57 -75.30 -2.48
CA GLY A 872 -1.46 -76.59 -3.16
C GLY A 872 -2.67 -76.98 -4.04
N LEU A 873 -3.70 -76.11 -4.13
CA LEU A 873 -4.87 -76.37 -4.96
C LEU A 873 -4.64 -75.87 -6.40
N THR A 874 -5.34 -76.51 -7.36
CA THR A 874 -5.35 -76.14 -8.79
C THR A 874 -6.44 -75.14 -9.10
N SER A 875 -6.28 -74.34 -10.17
CA SER A 875 -7.36 -73.51 -10.67
C SER A 875 -8.60 -74.38 -10.96
N GLY A 876 -9.79 -73.90 -10.54
CA GLY A 876 -11.00 -74.64 -10.71
C GLY A 876 -12.15 -74.18 -9.81
N ILE A 877 -13.24 -74.87 -9.90
CA ILE A 877 -14.45 -74.71 -9.10
C ILE A 877 -14.30 -75.45 -7.78
N TYR A 878 -14.54 -74.76 -6.69
CA TYR A 878 -14.64 -75.28 -5.34
C TYR A 878 -16.03 -74.92 -4.74
N PHE A 879 -16.42 -75.64 -3.70
CA PHE A 879 -17.60 -75.32 -2.92
C PHE A 879 -17.18 -75.13 -1.48
N TYR A 880 -17.87 -74.21 -0.81
CA TYR A 880 -17.70 -74.05 0.63
C TYR A 880 -19.10 -74.20 1.28
N GLU A 881 -19.13 -74.76 2.46
CA GLU A 881 -20.35 -75.08 3.15
C GLU A 881 -20.23 -74.70 4.62
N MET A 882 -21.21 -73.91 5.06
CA MET A 882 -21.44 -73.63 6.47
C MET A 882 -22.39 -74.62 7.06
N VAL A 883 -22.08 -75.25 8.18
CA VAL A 883 -22.94 -76.17 8.93
C VAL A 883 -23.00 -75.70 10.37
N THR A 884 -24.22 -75.57 10.93
CA THR A 884 -24.51 -75.32 12.33
C THR A 884 -25.65 -76.28 12.77
N PRO A 885 -25.99 -76.40 14.10
CA PRO A 885 -27.16 -77.08 14.54
C PRO A 885 -28.44 -76.48 13.96
N GLY A 886 -29.05 -77.15 12.98
CA GLY A 886 -30.28 -76.68 12.34
C GLY A 886 -30.16 -75.85 11.07
N PHE A 887 -28.91 -75.58 10.59
CA PHE A 887 -28.71 -74.83 9.35
C PHE A 887 -27.50 -75.34 8.56
N SER A 888 -27.69 -75.52 7.25
CA SER A 888 -26.60 -75.82 6.31
C SER A 888 -26.81 -75.01 5.03
N LYS A 889 -25.76 -74.37 4.51
CA LYS A 889 -25.77 -73.68 3.21
C LYS A 889 -24.45 -73.88 2.51
N LYS A 890 -24.54 -74.22 1.19
CA LYS A 890 -23.38 -74.52 0.35
C LYS A 890 -23.34 -73.54 -0.83
N LEU A 891 -22.16 -72.88 -1.09
CA LEU A 891 -21.97 -71.97 -2.19
C LEU A 891 -20.76 -72.39 -3.04
N LYS A 892 -20.74 -71.90 -4.29
CA LYS A 892 -19.68 -72.17 -5.27
C LYS A 892 -18.71 -70.99 -5.33
N MET A 893 -17.41 -71.26 -5.46
CA MET A 893 -16.38 -70.30 -5.73
C MET A 893 -15.46 -70.75 -6.87
N LEU A 894 -14.85 -69.81 -7.59
CA LEU A 894 -13.95 -70.04 -8.68
C LEU A 894 -12.55 -69.51 -8.31
N TYR A 895 -11.57 -70.46 -8.22
CA TYR A 895 -10.20 -70.09 -7.99
C TYR A 895 -9.43 -70.04 -9.32
N LEU A 896 -8.70 -68.98 -9.57
CA LEU A 896 -7.83 -68.77 -10.74
C LEU A 896 -6.43 -68.56 -10.23
N LYS A 897 -5.50 -69.44 -10.62
CA LYS A 897 -4.08 -69.36 -10.17
C LYS A 897 -3.29 -68.44 -11.10
#